data_0d4379309c6dafd26cf1e7b01445d38f
#
_entry.id   0d4379309c6dafd26cf1e7b01445d38f
#
_cell.length_a   1.000
_cell.length_b   1.000
_cell.length_c   1.000
_cell.angle_alpha   90.00
_cell.angle_beta   90.00
_cell.angle_gamma   90.00
#
_symmetry.space_group_name_H-M   'P 1'
#
loop_
_entity.id
_entity.type
_entity.pdbx_description
1 polymer ?
#
loop_
_entity_poly.entity_id
_entity_poly.type
_entity_poly.pdbx_seq_one_letter_code
_entity_poly.pdbx_strand_id
1 'polypeptide(L)'
;MPKLLAIHGVGHNARSALIKLLGVLSFVFLLGCSLQSGSAQEVSLDKGRDLLKRGGYKEAIAVFKALIDKNRGDVDATEGLLRAQFETGDYANAEKKAREFLKEKPGTAAVEIALGDIELETGRNAEAASDFERAKSHASGAVLLRAVLGHSRALLAQGKEDEAKAAAQEVIRYFNGSSPKTAEELTPIAEGLVILEKFKDANDVFIDAREADSTYAAAFVGQGELLNQKYNYGEAQSLFQDALKINPFWTRAQIGLARSRQFESNEAQLVAIYKALEVNPNYIPALVARASIDVETENFEAAAKETDQALKTNPNSLDAMAVRAAMFYLTDRKQEFESETKKALSINPHAGSVFDTLAQFAVNNRRYADAVTFGRRAVELSPNLWSARTQLGIQLLRVGKPTEGRAELEQAFKNDPFNVWAKNTLDLLDSIADYVDTIRGPFLIKSSPKESGALGTYAADLADEAYKKLTAKYKFTPPSPISVEVFANHEDFAVRSLGLPGLGALGVCFGQVIAMDSPSARTTGEFNWGSTLWHEFTHVITLEITNHRIPRWFSEGLSVYEERRARPGWGDNWSLENLKAIKDGRFVKIADLDAAFIRPKTPDGVSIAYFQASEFCEFVDEKYGFDSILKMLALYKDGVRTTDVLQRTLKLSPEDFDKAFADYIKSKTNSWLEALGSGDAHTPGPQAPAKEVLQTLLKAKPNDYFANLRLGALLKTEDPEQAIAYLRKASELFPYYTGKGNPYSLMAEIFLFRGQKNEAAAALETLTKYNETDAPSYAKLAQLKAEMGDRKGAADVLKQSFYIQPFEASLHKLAGGVYLDLGNSSEAIREFRVQIALAPPDLAEAHYDLARSLEAAGDHAEAKKEVLRALEIAPSFDKAQELLLKLRASK
;
A
#
# COMPACT_ATOMS: atom_id res chain seq x y z
N MET A 1 -8.31 -21.34 -2.81
CA MET A 1 -9.40 -21.93 -2.03
C MET A 1 -8.88 -22.25 -0.65
N PRO A 2 -9.45 -21.85 0.48
CA PRO A 2 -10.86 -22.01 0.79
C PRO A 2 -11.51 -20.78 1.43
N LYS A 3 -12.83 -20.84 1.51
CA LYS A 3 -13.83 -19.92 2.03
C LYS A 3 -13.50 -19.29 3.39
N LEU A 4 -13.51 -17.97 3.48
CA LEU A 4 -13.69 -17.23 4.74
C LEU A 4 -15.19 -17.01 4.99
N LEU A 5 -15.66 -17.62 6.06
CA LEU A 5 -16.99 -17.39 6.63
C LEU A 5 -17.02 -16.03 7.33
N ALA A 6 -17.92 -15.17 6.90
CA ALA A 6 -18.29 -13.97 7.60
C ALA A 6 -19.06 -14.32 8.88
N ILE A 7 -18.60 -13.86 10.03
CA ILE A 7 -19.40 -13.78 11.25
C ILE A 7 -19.81 -12.32 11.44
N HIS A 8 -21.05 -12.02 11.10
CA HIS A 8 -21.72 -10.76 11.43
C HIS A 8 -22.42 -10.90 12.79
N GLY A 9 -22.26 -9.90 13.63
CA GLY A 9 -23.26 -9.55 14.63
C GLY A 9 -23.01 -9.97 16.07
N VAL A 10 -22.20 -9.19 16.81
CA VAL A 10 -22.44 -9.03 18.27
C VAL A 10 -22.37 -7.53 18.58
N GLY A 11 -23.49 -7.01 19.09
CA GLY A 11 -23.71 -5.59 19.29
C GLY A 11 -22.81 -4.96 20.36
N HIS A 12 -22.66 -3.66 20.24
CA HIS A 12 -21.79 -2.76 21.00
C HIS A 12 -21.94 -2.81 22.55
N ASN A 13 -23.06 -3.37 23.05
CA ASN A 13 -23.31 -3.46 24.49
C ASN A 13 -22.61 -4.63 25.22
N ALA A 14 -22.09 -5.62 24.46
CA ALA A 14 -21.37 -6.76 25.05
C ALA A 14 -19.90 -6.44 25.35
N ARG A 15 -19.29 -5.50 24.64
CA ARG A 15 -17.87 -5.11 24.88
C ARG A 15 -17.69 -4.28 26.16
N SER A 16 -18.67 -3.41 26.49
CA SER A 16 -18.60 -2.61 27.71
C SER A 16 -18.83 -3.46 28.99
N ALA A 17 -19.59 -4.54 28.89
CA ALA A 17 -19.80 -5.47 30.00
C ALA A 17 -18.60 -6.39 30.22
N LEU A 18 -17.90 -6.81 29.13
CA LEU A 18 -16.73 -7.67 29.23
C LEU A 18 -15.51 -6.95 29.82
N ILE A 19 -15.30 -5.68 29.48
CA ILE A 19 -14.22 -4.86 30.05
C ILE A 19 -14.47 -4.55 31.54
N LYS A 20 -15.72 -4.36 31.94
CA LYS A 20 -16.07 -4.19 33.38
C LYS A 20 -15.98 -5.50 34.18
N LEU A 21 -16.26 -6.65 33.55
CA LEU A 21 -16.15 -7.96 34.19
C LEU A 21 -14.68 -8.39 34.37
N LEU A 22 -13.83 -8.10 33.38
CA LEU A 22 -12.38 -8.34 33.48
C LEU A 22 -11.69 -7.42 34.51
N GLY A 23 -12.13 -6.17 34.64
CA GLY A 23 -11.65 -5.24 35.67
C GLY A 23 -12.01 -5.68 37.09
N VAL A 24 -13.19 -6.26 37.29
CA VAL A 24 -13.65 -6.75 38.61
C VAL A 24 -13.01 -8.08 38.97
N LEU A 25 -12.76 -8.98 37.99
CA LEU A 25 -12.02 -10.22 38.21
C LEU A 25 -10.53 -10.00 38.50
N SER A 26 -9.89 -8.95 37.94
CA SER A 26 -8.52 -8.59 38.29
C SER A 26 -8.42 -8.01 39.72
N PHE A 27 -9.46 -7.32 40.21
CA PHE A 27 -9.45 -6.76 41.56
C PHE A 27 -9.79 -7.76 42.66
N VAL A 28 -10.56 -8.82 42.33
CA VAL A 28 -10.87 -9.92 43.28
C VAL A 28 -9.72 -10.92 43.37
N PHE A 29 -8.87 -11.05 42.30
CA PHE A 29 -7.66 -11.87 42.35
C PHE A 29 -6.52 -11.20 43.15
N LEU A 30 -6.56 -9.87 43.31
CA LEU A 30 -5.57 -9.12 44.09
C LEU A 30 -5.87 -9.06 45.62
N LEU A 31 -7.09 -9.41 46.03
CA LEU A 31 -7.50 -9.43 47.46
C LEU A 31 -7.59 -10.85 48.04
N GLY A 32 -7.44 -11.89 47.22
CA GLY A 32 -7.44 -13.29 47.64
C GLY A 32 -6.07 -13.91 47.98
N CYS A 33 -4.98 -13.18 47.71
CA CYS A 33 -3.61 -13.67 47.92
C CYS A 33 -2.90 -13.15 49.16
N SER A 34 -3.64 -12.71 50.17
CA SER A 34 -2.99 -12.28 51.41
C SER A 34 -3.49 -13.05 52.63
N LEU A 35 -3.31 -14.38 52.61
CA LEU A 35 -3.20 -15.22 53.83
C LEU A 35 -2.94 -16.69 53.38
N GLN A 36 -1.78 -16.92 52.77
CA GLN A 36 -1.15 -18.21 52.80
C GLN A 36 0.18 -18.05 53.49
N SER A 37 0.25 -18.67 54.66
CA SER A 37 1.45 -18.89 55.45
C SER A 37 2.65 -19.23 54.60
N GLY A 38 3.76 -18.49 54.78
CA GLY A 38 5.00 -18.72 54.05
C GLY A 38 5.55 -20.14 54.18
N SER A 39 5.28 -20.94 53.17
CA SER A 39 6.19 -21.99 52.78
C SER A 39 7.42 -21.27 52.23
N ALA A 40 8.57 -21.43 52.84
CA ALA A 40 9.84 -20.98 52.27
C ALA A 40 9.90 -21.48 50.83
N GLN A 41 9.75 -20.56 49.86
CA GLN A 41 9.73 -20.90 48.47
C GLN A 41 11.09 -21.52 48.14
N GLU A 42 11.12 -22.80 47.78
CA GLU A 42 12.33 -23.56 47.55
C GLU A 42 13.20 -22.83 46.51
N VAL A 43 14.31 -22.23 46.93
CA VAL A 43 15.25 -21.50 46.10
C VAL A 43 16.15 -22.54 45.48
N SER A 44 15.84 -22.96 44.24
CA SER A 44 16.62 -23.93 43.47
C SER A 44 17.03 -23.40 42.13
N LEU A 45 18.10 -23.92 41.56
CA LEU A 45 18.57 -23.56 40.20
C LEU A 45 17.52 -23.88 39.14
N ASP A 46 16.87 -25.05 39.26
CA ASP A 46 15.83 -25.47 38.28
C ASP A 46 14.65 -24.53 38.31
N LYS A 47 14.25 -24.01 39.47
CA LYS A 47 13.21 -23.00 39.57
C LYS A 47 13.62 -21.69 38.90
N GLY A 48 14.85 -21.26 39.10
CA GLY A 48 15.39 -20.07 38.43
C GLY A 48 15.38 -20.23 36.91
N ARG A 49 15.79 -21.39 36.40
CA ARG A 49 15.80 -21.72 34.97
C ARG A 49 14.38 -21.81 34.37
N ASP A 50 13.43 -22.42 35.11
CA ASP A 50 12.03 -22.50 34.65
C ASP A 50 11.40 -21.10 34.56
N LEU A 51 11.61 -20.24 35.53
CA LEU A 51 11.18 -18.85 35.52
C LEU A 51 11.78 -18.08 34.34
N LEU A 52 13.09 -18.23 34.12
CA LEU A 52 13.77 -17.59 32.99
C LEU A 52 13.20 -18.07 31.65
N LYS A 53 12.98 -19.37 31.49
CA LYS A 53 12.41 -20.01 30.31
C LYS A 53 11.00 -19.47 29.99
N ARG A 54 10.19 -19.18 30.99
CA ARG A 54 8.80 -18.68 30.86
C ARG A 54 8.67 -17.16 30.89
N GLY A 55 9.78 -16.43 30.99
CA GLY A 55 9.78 -14.96 31.03
C GLY A 55 9.47 -14.34 32.40
N GLY A 56 9.47 -15.11 33.47
CA GLY A 56 9.37 -14.62 34.86
C GLY A 56 10.67 -13.98 35.33
N TYR A 57 11.18 -12.99 34.58
CA TYR A 57 12.52 -12.44 34.77
C TYR A 57 12.75 -11.81 36.13
N LYS A 58 11.77 -11.10 36.71
CA LYS A 58 11.90 -10.46 38.04
C LYS A 58 12.06 -11.50 39.14
N GLU A 59 11.26 -12.54 39.09
CA GLU A 59 11.30 -13.66 40.01
C GLU A 59 12.59 -14.49 39.83
N ALA A 60 13.00 -14.72 38.59
CA ALA A 60 14.25 -15.40 38.26
C ALA A 60 15.46 -14.65 38.83
N ILE A 61 15.52 -13.33 38.68
CA ILE A 61 16.56 -12.46 39.28
C ILE A 61 16.61 -12.65 40.81
N ALA A 62 15.47 -12.70 41.49
CA ALA A 62 15.42 -12.88 42.93
C ALA A 62 15.94 -14.27 43.36
N VAL A 63 15.54 -15.32 42.61
CA VAL A 63 16.02 -16.70 42.89
C VAL A 63 17.52 -16.82 42.68
N PHE A 64 18.05 -16.33 41.54
CA PHE A 64 19.49 -16.41 41.25
C PHE A 64 20.32 -15.58 42.21
N LYS A 65 19.87 -14.39 42.61
CA LYS A 65 20.54 -13.60 43.65
C LYS A 65 20.64 -14.36 44.98
N ALA A 66 19.53 -14.99 45.40
CA ALA A 66 19.53 -15.77 46.65
C ALA A 66 20.45 -17.01 46.60
N LEU A 67 20.63 -17.62 45.40
CA LEU A 67 21.62 -18.70 45.22
C LEU A 67 23.04 -18.17 45.26
N ILE A 68 23.34 -17.04 44.64
CA ILE A 68 24.64 -16.42 44.63
C ILE A 68 25.04 -15.93 46.03
N ASP A 69 24.08 -15.44 46.82
CA ASP A 69 24.33 -15.05 48.22
C ASP A 69 24.75 -16.26 49.09
N LYS A 70 24.23 -17.46 48.78
CA LYS A 70 24.65 -18.71 49.42
C LYS A 70 26.01 -19.21 48.92
N ASN A 71 26.26 -19.08 47.62
CA ASN A 71 27.50 -19.51 46.97
C ASN A 71 27.92 -18.49 45.89
N ARG A 72 28.81 -17.55 46.26
CA ARG A 72 29.28 -16.49 45.35
C ARG A 72 29.93 -17.00 44.06
N GLY A 73 30.46 -18.24 44.11
CA GLY A 73 31.09 -18.87 42.96
C GLY A 73 30.17 -19.77 42.15
N ASP A 74 28.84 -19.72 42.31
CA ASP A 74 27.89 -20.49 41.52
C ASP A 74 27.80 -19.95 40.10
N VAL A 75 28.35 -20.70 39.15
CA VAL A 75 28.42 -20.34 37.72
C VAL A 75 27.04 -20.30 37.11
N ASP A 76 26.25 -21.35 37.36
CA ASP A 76 24.91 -21.48 36.76
C ASP A 76 23.93 -20.42 37.26
N ALA A 77 23.96 -20.13 38.55
CA ALA A 77 23.16 -19.05 39.14
C ALA A 77 23.62 -17.66 38.63
N THR A 78 24.93 -17.47 38.44
CA THR A 78 25.47 -16.22 37.89
C THR A 78 25.06 -16.04 36.42
N GLU A 79 25.23 -17.04 35.54
CA GLU A 79 24.77 -17.00 34.16
C GLU A 79 23.26 -16.71 34.07
N GLY A 80 22.46 -17.41 34.90
CA GLY A 80 21.00 -17.20 34.93
C GLY A 80 20.63 -15.78 35.34
N LEU A 81 21.33 -15.18 36.31
CA LEU A 81 21.13 -13.79 36.70
C LEU A 81 21.48 -12.82 35.58
N LEU A 82 22.63 -13.02 34.93
CA LEU A 82 23.07 -12.15 33.81
C LEU A 82 22.11 -12.19 32.67
N ARG A 83 21.59 -13.37 32.29
CA ARG A 83 20.58 -13.54 31.25
C ARG A 83 19.26 -12.85 31.61
N ALA A 84 18.76 -13.01 32.82
CA ALA A 84 17.52 -12.37 33.24
C ALA A 84 17.66 -10.84 33.29
N GLN A 85 18.80 -10.31 33.68
CA GLN A 85 19.10 -8.87 33.63
C GLN A 85 19.26 -8.36 32.20
N PHE A 86 19.89 -9.15 31.32
CA PHE A 86 19.97 -8.83 29.87
C PHE A 86 18.60 -8.70 29.24
N GLU A 87 17.70 -9.68 29.45
CA GLU A 87 16.34 -9.66 28.90
C GLU A 87 15.50 -8.47 29.41
N THR A 88 15.79 -7.96 30.59
CA THR A 88 15.10 -6.79 31.16
C THR A 88 15.78 -5.45 30.89
N GLY A 89 16.90 -5.43 30.13
CA GLY A 89 17.66 -4.23 29.81
C GLY A 89 18.50 -3.64 30.96
N ASP A 90 18.74 -4.40 32.03
CA ASP A 90 19.59 -4.01 33.15
C ASP A 90 21.07 -4.32 32.84
N TYR A 91 21.54 -3.82 31.68
CA TYR A 91 22.87 -4.13 31.14
C TYR A 91 24.01 -3.70 32.06
N ALA A 92 23.90 -2.54 32.74
CA ALA A 92 24.93 -2.01 33.58
C ALA A 92 25.18 -2.89 34.83
N ASN A 93 24.12 -3.37 35.50
CA ASN A 93 24.24 -4.27 36.63
C ASN A 93 24.70 -5.65 36.19
N ALA A 94 24.24 -6.14 35.04
CA ALA A 94 24.67 -7.41 34.47
C ALA A 94 26.20 -7.37 34.18
N GLU A 95 26.67 -6.35 33.49
CA GLU A 95 28.08 -6.17 33.17
C GLU A 95 28.93 -6.10 34.43
N LYS A 96 28.55 -5.24 35.37
CA LYS A 96 29.27 -5.13 36.67
C LYS A 96 29.40 -6.48 37.35
N LYS A 97 28.31 -7.25 37.40
CA LYS A 97 28.31 -8.57 38.05
C LYS A 97 29.15 -9.58 37.27
N ALA A 98 29.10 -9.58 35.94
CA ALA A 98 29.93 -10.46 35.12
C ALA A 98 31.46 -10.18 35.36
N ARG A 99 31.85 -8.91 35.31
CA ARG A 99 33.25 -8.52 35.52
C ARG A 99 33.73 -8.81 36.94
N GLU A 100 32.90 -8.62 37.98
CA GLU A 100 33.20 -9.02 39.35
C GLU A 100 33.45 -10.52 39.45
N PHE A 101 32.58 -11.33 38.85
CA PHE A 101 32.70 -12.80 38.89
C PHE A 101 33.96 -13.29 38.15
N LEU A 102 34.23 -12.76 36.95
CA LEU A 102 35.40 -13.14 36.13
C LEU A 102 36.73 -12.70 36.77
N LYS A 103 36.72 -11.67 37.60
CA LYS A 103 37.91 -11.30 38.38
C LYS A 103 38.27 -12.37 39.44
N GLU A 104 37.28 -13.02 40.04
CA GLU A 104 37.47 -14.08 41.02
C GLU A 104 37.66 -15.46 40.35
N LYS A 105 36.96 -15.71 39.24
CA LYS A 105 36.97 -16.95 38.47
C LYS A 105 37.19 -16.71 36.98
N PRO A 106 38.39 -16.38 36.54
CA PRO A 106 38.72 -16.19 35.12
C PRO A 106 38.57 -17.51 34.37
N GLY A 107 38.26 -17.40 33.04
CA GLY A 107 38.08 -18.55 32.16
C GLY A 107 36.75 -19.27 32.35
N THR A 108 35.73 -18.62 32.97
CA THR A 108 34.38 -19.17 33.08
C THR A 108 33.60 -18.84 31.82
N ALA A 109 33.65 -19.74 30.81
CA ALA A 109 33.13 -19.52 29.47
C ALA A 109 31.66 -19.02 29.43
N ALA A 110 30.77 -19.58 30.27
CA ALA A 110 29.36 -19.17 30.30
C ALA A 110 29.18 -17.71 30.72
N VAL A 111 30.01 -17.21 31.65
CA VAL A 111 29.96 -15.81 32.10
C VAL A 111 30.67 -14.88 31.10
N GLU A 112 31.76 -15.36 30.46
CA GLU A 112 32.43 -14.60 29.38
C GLU A 112 31.47 -14.42 28.17
N ILE A 113 30.67 -15.43 27.79
CA ILE A 113 29.65 -15.33 26.75
C ILE A 113 28.58 -14.30 27.15
N ALA A 114 28.07 -14.38 28.39
CA ALA A 114 27.06 -13.44 28.85
C ALA A 114 27.59 -12.00 28.89
N LEU A 115 28.87 -11.79 29.21
CA LEU A 115 29.52 -10.48 29.14
C LEU A 115 29.66 -10.02 27.68
N GLY A 116 30.11 -10.89 26.78
CA GLY A 116 30.17 -10.61 25.35
C GLY A 116 28.82 -10.24 24.72
N ASP A 117 27.74 -10.93 25.13
CA ASP A 117 26.36 -10.57 24.70
C ASP A 117 25.98 -9.16 25.16
N ILE A 118 26.27 -8.79 26.39
CA ILE A 118 26.03 -7.45 26.94
C ILE A 118 26.89 -6.37 26.23
N GLU A 119 28.13 -6.67 25.96
CA GLU A 119 29.04 -5.76 25.26
C GLU A 119 28.61 -5.54 23.81
N LEU A 120 28.17 -6.59 23.13
CA LEU A 120 27.63 -6.51 21.76
C LEU A 120 26.35 -5.65 21.72
N GLU A 121 25.41 -5.88 22.65
CA GLU A 121 24.17 -5.10 22.75
C GLU A 121 24.44 -3.62 23.08
N THR A 122 25.48 -3.33 23.84
CA THR A 122 25.90 -1.97 24.22
C THR A 122 26.93 -1.33 23.29
N GLY A 123 27.27 -1.98 22.17
CA GLY A 123 28.09 -1.45 21.08
C GLY A 123 29.60 -1.55 21.25
N ARG A 124 30.06 -2.31 22.25
CA ARG A 124 31.48 -2.59 22.45
C ARG A 124 31.94 -3.83 21.68
N ASN A 125 31.79 -3.73 20.35
CA ASN A 125 31.92 -4.86 19.44
C ASN A 125 33.33 -5.53 19.47
N ALA A 126 34.38 -4.76 19.66
CA ALA A 126 35.74 -5.30 19.72
C ALA A 126 36.00 -6.04 21.04
N GLU A 127 35.52 -5.53 22.18
CA GLU A 127 35.56 -6.16 23.48
C GLU A 127 34.74 -7.45 23.44
N ALA A 128 33.51 -7.41 22.92
CA ALA A 128 32.67 -8.58 22.77
C ALA A 128 33.36 -9.69 21.95
N ALA A 129 33.98 -9.33 20.80
CA ALA A 129 34.71 -10.30 19.98
C ALA A 129 35.87 -10.95 20.79
N SER A 130 36.61 -10.17 21.61
CA SER A 130 37.67 -10.69 22.45
C SER A 130 37.16 -11.63 23.55
N ASP A 131 36.02 -11.29 24.21
CA ASP A 131 35.44 -12.08 25.26
C ASP A 131 34.86 -13.40 24.73
N PHE A 132 34.22 -13.39 23.58
CA PHE A 132 33.76 -14.62 22.91
C PHE A 132 34.94 -15.51 22.47
N GLU A 133 36.01 -14.93 21.91
CA GLU A 133 37.20 -15.71 21.51
C GLU A 133 37.88 -16.35 22.72
N ARG A 134 37.94 -15.63 23.83
CA ARG A 134 38.46 -16.16 25.10
C ARG A 134 37.56 -17.29 25.61
N ALA A 135 36.24 -17.10 25.60
CA ALA A 135 35.29 -18.14 26.01
C ALA A 135 35.45 -19.43 25.18
N LYS A 136 35.72 -19.35 23.90
CA LYS A 136 35.96 -20.50 23.02
C LYS A 136 37.09 -21.41 23.52
N SER A 137 38.16 -20.83 24.11
CA SER A 137 39.31 -21.61 24.58
C SER A 137 39.00 -22.47 25.81
N HIS A 138 37.89 -22.21 26.51
CA HIS A 138 37.50 -22.87 27.76
C HIS A 138 36.15 -23.59 27.64
N ALA A 139 35.52 -23.56 26.44
CA ALA A 139 34.16 -24.04 26.20
C ALA A 139 34.12 -25.39 25.45
N SER A 140 33.04 -26.12 25.64
CA SER A 140 32.71 -27.33 24.88
C SER A 140 31.20 -27.42 24.65
N GLY A 141 30.74 -28.29 23.73
CA GLY A 141 29.31 -28.51 23.46
C GLY A 141 28.58 -27.24 23.06
N ALA A 142 27.39 -27.09 23.54
CA ALA A 142 26.52 -25.93 23.23
C ALA A 142 27.15 -24.58 23.67
N VAL A 143 27.97 -24.59 24.75
CA VAL A 143 28.64 -23.38 25.23
C VAL A 143 29.69 -22.93 24.21
N LEU A 144 30.45 -23.84 23.60
CA LEU A 144 31.41 -23.53 22.54
C LEU A 144 30.69 -22.94 21.31
N LEU A 145 29.58 -23.56 20.88
CA LEU A 145 28.79 -23.09 19.72
C LEU A 145 28.24 -21.67 19.93
N ARG A 146 27.79 -21.36 21.15
CA ARG A 146 27.36 -20.00 21.52
C ARG A 146 28.51 -19.00 21.46
N ALA A 147 29.71 -19.36 21.92
CA ALA A 147 30.87 -18.50 21.83
C ALA A 147 31.30 -18.26 20.38
N VAL A 148 31.31 -19.29 19.53
CA VAL A 148 31.55 -19.17 18.06
C VAL A 148 30.56 -18.23 17.39
N LEU A 149 29.27 -18.42 17.68
CA LEU A 149 28.23 -17.57 17.13
C LEU A 149 28.34 -16.11 17.58
N GLY A 150 28.57 -15.89 18.89
CA GLY A 150 28.76 -14.54 19.44
C GLY A 150 29.98 -13.85 18.84
N HIS A 151 31.11 -14.55 18.70
CA HIS A 151 32.29 -14.04 18.02
C HIS A 151 32.00 -13.64 16.57
N SER A 152 31.34 -14.51 15.79
CA SER A 152 30.98 -14.20 14.42
C SER A 152 30.08 -12.98 14.32
N ARG A 153 29.10 -12.83 15.20
CA ARG A 153 28.21 -11.65 15.27
C ARG A 153 28.97 -10.36 15.63
N ALA A 154 29.90 -10.44 16.57
CA ALA A 154 30.75 -9.30 16.95
C ALA A 154 31.68 -8.84 15.83
N LEU A 155 32.15 -9.76 14.98
CA LEU A 155 32.93 -9.44 13.77
C LEU A 155 32.05 -8.81 12.69
N LEU A 156 30.82 -9.32 12.47
CA LEU A 156 29.86 -8.70 11.55
C LEU A 156 29.52 -7.26 11.96
N ALA A 157 29.31 -7.01 13.25
CA ALA A 157 29.05 -5.67 13.77
C ALA A 157 30.21 -4.68 13.56
N GLN A 158 31.45 -5.20 13.34
CA GLN A 158 32.63 -4.41 12.97
C GLN A 158 32.83 -4.28 11.45
N GLY A 159 31.95 -4.89 10.60
CA GLY A 159 32.12 -4.93 9.14
C GLY A 159 33.16 -5.92 8.63
N LYS A 160 33.60 -6.87 9.47
CA LYS A 160 34.61 -7.89 9.16
C LYS A 160 33.95 -9.17 8.66
N GLU A 161 33.28 -9.09 7.51
CA GLU A 161 32.41 -10.15 7.00
C GLU A 161 33.19 -11.46 6.74
N ASP A 162 34.36 -11.39 6.09
CA ASP A 162 35.17 -12.58 5.78
C ASP A 162 35.66 -13.27 7.04
N GLU A 163 36.10 -12.49 8.05
CA GLU A 163 36.52 -13.03 9.35
C GLU A 163 35.34 -13.68 10.09
N ALA A 164 34.16 -13.06 10.03
CA ALA A 164 32.95 -13.57 10.63
C ALA A 164 32.51 -14.90 9.98
N LYS A 165 32.53 -14.99 8.66
CA LYS A 165 32.25 -16.23 7.92
C LYS A 165 33.30 -17.31 8.22
N ALA A 166 34.58 -16.95 8.32
CA ALA A 166 35.65 -17.88 8.69
C ALA A 166 35.45 -18.44 10.12
N ALA A 167 35.06 -17.58 11.08
CA ALA A 167 34.74 -18.01 12.44
C ALA A 167 33.48 -18.92 12.44
N ALA A 168 32.44 -18.58 11.73
CA ALA A 168 31.21 -19.38 11.62
C ALA A 168 31.44 -20.77 11.00
N GLN A 169 32.49 -20.98 10.18
CA GLN A 169 32.84 -22.32 9.70
C GLN A 169 33.10 -23.33 10.82
N GLU A 170 33.36 -22.90 12.03
CA GLU A 170 33.56 -23.80 13.17
C GLU A 170 32.30 -24.60 13.52
N VAL A 171 31.10 -24.04 13.28
CA VAL A 171 29.84 -24.78 13.53
C VAL A 171 29.74 -26.01 12.60
N ILE A 172 30.23 -25.92 11.35
CA ILE A 172 30.23 -27.04 10.42
C ILE A 172 31.23 -28.11 10.85
N ARG A 173 32.43 -27.67 11.28
CA ARG A 173 33.42 -28.61 11.83
C ARG A 173 32.93 -29.33 13.06
N TYR A 174 32.26 -28.62 13.95
CA TYR A 174 31.63 -29.20 15.13
C TYR A 174 30.54 -30.21 14.76
N PHE A 175 29.60 -29.82 13.87
CA PHE A 175 28.51 -30.68 13.40
C PHE A 175 29.03 -32.00 12.83
N ASN A 176 30.03 -31.95 11.96
CA ASN A 176 30.60 -33.13 11.32
C ASN A 176 31.41 -34.01 12.30
N GLY A 177 31.97 -33.42 13.34
CA GLY A 177 32.81 -34.16 14.30
C GLY A 177 32.07 -34.74 15.50
N SER A 178 30.96 -34.14 15.93
CA SER A 178 30.28 -34.51 17.18
C SER A 178 28.86 -35.10 17.01
N SER A 179 28.25 -34.99 15.83
CA SER A 179 26.87 -35.41 15.56
C SER A 179 25.87 -34.92 16.64
N PRO A 180 25.70 -33.57 16.78
CA PRO A 180 24.86 -32.96 17.78
C PRO A 180 23.39 -33.39 17.65
N LYS A 181 22.69 -33.47 18.77
CA LYS A 181 21.30 -33.94 18.82
C LYS A 181 20.41 -33.10 19.73
N THR A 182 20.97 -32.19 20.50
CA THR A 182 20.19 -31.34 21.42
C THR A 182 19.79 -30.03 20.75
N ALA A 183 18.66 -29.47 21.14
CA ALA A 183 18.19 -28.19 20.63
C ALA A 183 19.19 -27.04 20.94
N GLU A 184 19.88 -27.12 22.09
CA GLU A 184 20.90 -26.17 22.51
C GLU A 184 22.14 -26.18 21.62
N GLU A 185 22.48 -27.33 21.01
CA GLU A 185 23.59 -27.43 20.06
C GLU A 185 23.16 -27.11 18.63
N LEU A 186 22.01 -27.62 18.21
CA LEU A 186 21.51 -27.46 16.83
C LEU A 186 21.15 -26.00 16.52
N THR A 187 20.54 -25.27 17.45
CA THR A 187 20.12 -23.88 17.22
C THR A 187 21.31 -22.94 16.88
N PRO A 188 22.39 -22.83 17.65
CA PRO A 188 23.52 -21.99 17.27
C PRO A 188 24.25 -22.49 16.01
N ILE A 189 24.19 -23.79 15.68
CA ILE A 189 24.70 -24.31 14.39
C ILE A 189 23.84 -23.73 13.25
N ALA A 190 22.51 -23.78 13.36
CA ALA A 190 21.62 -23.22 12.34
C ALA A 190 21.82 -21.70 12.18
N GLU A 191 21.97 -20.96 13.27
CA GLU A 191 22.27 -19.52 13.21
C GLU A 191 23.66 -19.24 12.58
N GLY A 192 24.66 -20.08 12.82
CA GLY A 192 25.94 -20.00 12.13
C GLY A 192 25.85 -20.31 10.63
N LEU A 193 24.99 -21.25 10.24
CA LEU A 193 24.72 -21.55 8.82
C LEU A 193 24.01 -20.36 8.13
N VAL A 194 23.17 -19.59 8.85
CA VAL A 194 22.60 -18.34 8.31
C VAL A 194 23.72 -17.32 8.01
N ILE A 195 24.70 -17.15 8.90
CA ILE A 195 25.88 -16.28 8.67
C ILE A 195 26.67 -16.75 7.43
N LEU A 196 26.73 -18.05 7.21
CA LEU A 196 27.40 -18.66 6.06
C LEU A 196 26.54 -18.64 4.77
N GLU A 197 25.37 -18.04 4.83
CA GLU A 197 24.38 -17.98 3.72
C GLU A 197 23.91 -19.36 3.22
N LYS A 198 24.02 -20.40 4.07
CA LYS A 198 23.54 -21.77 3.81
C LYS A 198 22.10 -21.91 4.31
N PHE A 199 21.19 -21.13 3.72
CA PHE A 199 19.83 -20.93 4.24
C PHE A 199 18.97 -22.19 4.27
N LYS A 200 19.12 -23.10 3.29
CA LYS A 200 18.41 -24.37 3.27
C LYS A 200 18.87 -25.27 4.41
N ASP A 201 20.18 -25.47 4.52
CA ASP A 201 20.77 -26.27 5.58
C ASP A 201 20.41 -25.70 6.97
N ALA A 202 20.43 -24.36 7.12
CA ALA A 202 20.01 -23.67 8.34
C ALA A 202 18.56 -23.99 8.71
N ASN A 203 17.64 -23.91 7.73
CA ASN A 203 16.24 -24.23 7.95
C ASN A 203 16.04 -25.69 8.42
N ASP A 204 16.71 -26.62 7.74
CA ASP A 204 16.61 -28.05 8.08
C ASP A 204 17.13 -28.29 9.52
N VAL A 205 18.27 -27.69 9.90
CA VAL A 205 18.82 -27.81 11.26
C VAL A 205 17.92 -27.14 12.32
N PHE A 206 17.22 -26.03 11.99
CA PHE A 206 16.22 -25.45 12.89
C PHE A 206 15.01 -26.39 13.09
N ILE A 207 14.58 -27.10 12.06
CA ILE A 207 13.53 -28.11 12.17
C ILE A 207 13.98 -29.22 13.12
N ASP A 208 15.19 -29.78 12.93
CA ASP A 208 15.77 -30.79 13.79
C ASP A 208 15.86 -30.29 15.25
N ALA A 209 16.24 -29.03 15.48
CA ALA A 209 16.30 -28.43 16.81
C ALA A 209 14.92 -28.39 17.51
N ARG A 210 13.87 -28.03 16.78
CA ARG A 210 12.50 -28.00 17.30
C ARG A 210 11.94 -29.40 17.56
N GLU A 211 12.33 -30.39 16.77
CA GLU A 211 11.99 -31.78 16.98
C GLU A 211 12.71 -32.36 18.20
N ALA A 212 13.96 -31.98 18.43
CA ALA A 212 14.75 -32.39 19.59
C ALA A 212 14.18 -31.85 20.92
N ASP A 213 13.73 -30.59 20.95
CA ASP A 213 12.99 -29.99 22.09
C ASP A 213 11.96 -28.99 21.62
N SER A 214 10.70 -29.38 21.59
CA SER A 214 9.56 -28.52 21.23
C SER A 214 9.27 -27.40 22.23
N THR A 215 9.99 -27.31 23.33
CA THR A 215 9.90 -26.25 24.34
C THR A 215 11.13 -25.35 24.35
N TYR A 216 12.05 -25.50 23.38
CA TYR A 216 13.22 -24.65 23.22
C TYR A 216 12.90 -23.45 22.30
N ALA A 217 12.40 -22.39 22.91
CA ALA A 217 11.89 -21.21 22.19
C ALA A 217 12.89 -20.58 21.19
N ALA A 218 14.22 -20.70 21.46
CA ALA A 218 15.24 -20.13 20.61
C ALA A 218 15.26 -20.72 19.18
N ALA A 219 14.94 -22.01 19.02
CA ALA A 219 14.88 -22.66 17.73
C ALA A 219 13.72 -22.07 16.86
N PHE A 220 12.56 -21.83 17.48
CA PHE A 220 11.42 -21.20 16.82
C PHE A 220 11.74 -19.77 16.39
N VAL A 221 12.37 -18.98 17.27
CA VAL A 221 12.74 -17.58 16.94
C VAL A 221 13.79 -17.53 15.86
N GLY A 222 14.86 -18.34 15.94
CA GLY A 222 15.90 -18.36 14.92
C GLY A 222 15.39 -18.76 13.54
N GLN A 223 14.52 -19.77 13.47
CA GLN A 223 13.85 -20.16 12.22
C GLN A 223 12.90 -19.06 11.72
N GLY A 224 12.10 -18.46 12.60
CA GLY A 224 11.21 -17.35 12.26
C GLY A 224 11.97 -16.15 11.68
N GLU A 225 13.13 -15.81 12.23
CA GLU A 225 14.00 -14.75 11.69
C GLU A 225 14.56 -15.10 10.31
N LEU A 226 14.99 -16.34 10.10
CA LEU A 226 15.40 -16.83 8.78
C LEU A 226 14.27 -16.72 7.76
N LEU A 227 13.06 -17.15 8.13
CA LEU A 227 11.90 -17.09 7.23
C LEU A 227 11.48 -15.65 6.94
N ASN A 228 11.52 -14.73 7.93
CA ASN A 228 11.34 -13.30 7.69
C ASN A 228 12.38 -12.76 6.69
N GLN A 229 13.65 -13.16 6.84
CA GLN A 229 14.72 -12.77 5.91
C GLN A 229 14.50 -13.33 4.49
N LYS A 230 13.83 -14.48 4.37
CA LYS A 230 13.51 -15.14 3.11
C LYS A 230 12.04 -14.96 2.67
N TYR A 231 11.41 -13.88 3.18
CA TYR A 231 10.11 -13.38 2.74
C TYR A 231 8.91 -14.31 3.01
N ASN A 232 9.09 -15.33 3.83
CA ASN A 232 8.00 -16.22 4.26
C ASN A 232 7.38 -15.73 5.58
N TYR A 233 6.71 -14.57 5.54
CA TYR A 233 6.17 -13.89 6.72
C TYR A 233 5.08 -14.67 7.44
N GLY A 234 4.23 -15.41 6.71
CA GLY A 234 3.12 -16.17 7.30
C GLY A 234 3.60 -17.31 8.19
N GLU A 235 4.60 -18.08 7.75
CA GLU A 235 5.18 -19.15 8.54
C GLU A 235 6.05 -18.58 9.68
N ALA A 236 6.82 -17.52 9.42
CA ALA A 236 7.59 -16.82 10.44
C ALA A 236 6.70 -16.34 11.59
N GLN A 237 5.54 -15.75 11.28
CA GLN A 237 4.56 -15.32 12.27
C GLN A 237 4.09 -16.46 13.16
N SER A 238 3.81 -17.64 12.58
CA SER A 238 3.40 -18.82 13.33
C SER A 238 4.48 -19.27 14.30
N LEU A 239 5.74 -19.28 13.86
CA LEU A 239 6.88 -19.66 14.69
C LEU A 239 7.11 -18.69 15.86
N PHE A 240 7.00 -17.37 15.63
CA PHE A 240 7.09 -16.39 16.72
C PHE A 240 5.93 -16.54 17.70
N GLN A 241 4.72 -16.85 17.23
CA GLN A 241 3.58 -17.11 18.11
C GLN A 241 3.82 -18.38 18.96
N ASP A 242 4.41 -19.43 18.41
CA ASP A 242 4.76 -20.65 19.15
C ASP A 242 5.86 -20.37 20.19
N ALA A 243 6.89 -19.59 19.85
CA ALA A 243 7.88 -19.14 20.83
C ALA A 243 7.23 -18.31 21.97
N LEU A 244 6.27 -17.46 21.67
CA LEU A 244 5.55 -16.65 22.67
C LEU A 244 4.54 -17.44 23.50
N LYS A 245 4.13 -18.63 23.11
CA LYS A 245 3.40 -19.58 23.99
C LYS A 245 4.31 -20.14 25.08
N ILE A 246 5.62 -20.30 24.79
CA ILE A 246 6.63 -20.77 25.74
C ILE A 246 7.06 -19.61 26.64
N ASN A 247 7.42 -18.46 26.05
CA ASN A 247 7.84 -17.25 26.73
C ASN A 247 7.10 -16.00 26.21
N PRO A 248 5.97 -15.62 26.81
CA PRO A 248 5.15 -14.49 26.37
C PRO A 248 5.85 -13.12 26.41
N PHE A 249 6.93 -13.03 27.17
CA PHE A 249 7.66 -11.80 27.45
C PHE A 249 9.00 -11.69 26.70
N TRP A 250 9.27 -12.60 25.76
CA TRP A 250 10.55 -12.59 25.06
C TRP A 250 10.60 -11.51 23.98
N THR A 251 11.44 -10.49 24.22
CA THR A 251 11.55 -9.30 23.38
C THR A 251 11.93 -9.62 21.93
N ARG A 252 12.89 -10.56 21.72
CA ARG A 252 13.31 -10.99 20.37
C ARG A 252 12.14 -11.60 19.56
N ALA A 253 11.33 -12.43 20.21
CA ALA A 253 10.16 -13.03 19.59
C ALA A 253 9.06 -11.99 19.27
N GLN A 254 8.83 -11.00 20.16
CA GLN A 254 7.88 -9.92 19.93
C GLN A 254 8.29 -9.07 18.72
N ILE A 255 9.56 -8.73 18.56
CA ILE A 255 10.04 -7.94 17.42
C ILE A 255 10.07 -8.77 16.14
N GLY A 256 10.40 -10.07 16.20
CA GLY A 256 10.24 -10.98 15.07
C GLY A 256 8.79 -11.02 14.57
N LEU A 257 7.83 -11.11 15.51
CA LEU A 257 6.40 -11.06 15.22
C LEU A 257 5.98 -9.71 14.62
N ALA A 258 6.47 -8.58 15.13
CA ALA A 258 6.20 -7.27 14.58
C ALA A 258 6.67 -7.16 13.11
N ARG A 259 7.88 -7.66 12.81
CA ARG A 259 8.44 -7.67 11.46
C ARG A 259 7.65 -8.57 10.50
N SER A 260 7.16 -9.73 10.95
CA SER A 260 6.35 -10.62 10.12
C SER A 260 4.97 -10.02 9.77
N ARG A 261 4.52 -9.01 10.51
CA ARG A 261 3.24 -8.30 10.32
C ARG A 261 3.35 -6.99 9.55
N GLN A 262 4.48 -6.71 8.92
CA GLN A 262 4.72 -5.43 8.23
C GLN A 262 3.72 -5.11 7.11
N PHE A 263 3.03 -6.12 6.57
CA PHE A 263 1.99 -5.95 5.54
C PHE A 263 0.55 -6.08 6.07
N GLU A 264 0.36 -6.29 7.38
CA GLU A 264 -0.99 -6.38 7.96
C GLU A 264 -1.51 -5.01 8.39
N SER A 265 -1.03 -4.51 9.50
CA SER A 265 -1.32 -3.16 9.99
C SER A 265 -0.24 -2.70 10.96
N ASN A 266 -0.02 -1.39 11.00
CA ASN A 266 0.89 -0.79 11.96
C ASN A 266 0.42 -0.99 13.41
N GLU A 267 -0.89 -1.08 13.66
CA GLU A 267 -1.43 -1.35 15.00
C GLU A 267 -1.02 -2.73 15.49
N ALA A 268 -1.07 -3.75 14.63
CA ALA A 268 -0.62 -5.10 14.96
C ALA A 268 0.89 -5.16 15.25
N GLN A 269 1.70 -4.37 14.51
CA GLN A 269 3.13 -4.23 14.78
C GLN A 269 3.37 -3.51 16.11
N LEU A 270 2.73 -2.37 16.34
CA LEU A 270 2.88 -1.55 17.54
C LEU A 270 2.55 -2.33 18.82
N VAL A 271 1.53 -3.20 18.80
CA VAL A 271 1.19 -4.04 19.95
C VAL A 271 2.38 -4.93 20.36
N ALA A 272 3.06 -5.56 19.41
CA ALA A 272 4.22 -6.40 19.70
C ALA A 272 5.44 -5.56 20.12
N ILE A 273 5.66 -4.41 19.49
CA ILE A 273 6.75 -3.48 19.84
C ILE A 273 6.57 -2.98 21.28
N TYR A 274 5.37 -2.54 21.67
CA TYR A 274 5.12 -2.08 23.03
C TYR A 274 5.32 -3.17 24.08
N LYS A 275 4.89 -4.41 23.80
CA LYS A 275 5.16 -5.55 24.70
C LYS A 275 6.65 -5.80 24.90
N ALA A 276 7.46 -5.66 23.83
CA ALA A 276 8.91 -5.75 23.96
C ALA A 276 9.48 -4.64 24.86
N LEU A 277 9.03 -3.38 24.67
CA LEU A 277 9.49 -2.23 25.46
C LEU A 277 8.99 -2.23 26.91
N GLU A 278 7.86 -2.87 27.23
CA GLU A 278 7.41 -3.09 28.60
C GLU A 278 8.34 -3.99 29.37
N VAL A 279 8.96 -4.99 28.71
CA VAL A 279 9.93 -5.90 29.32
C VAL A 279 11.31 -5.27 29.37
N ASN A 280 11.76 -4.70 28.26
CA ASN A 280 13.06 -4.09 28.09
C ASN A 280 12.93 -2.72 27.42
N PRO A 281 12.87 -1.64 28.22
CA PRO A 281 12.77 -0.28 27.68
C PRO A 281 13.98 0.15 26.83
N ASN A 282 15.10 -0.54 26.96
CA ASN A 282 16.35 -0.26 26.26
C ASN A 282 16.60 -1.20 25.07
N TYR A 283 15.61 -2.03 24.69
CA TYR A 283 15.77 -2.98 23.60
C TYR A 283 15.82 -2.26 22.25
N ILE A 284 17.01 -2.19 21.68
CA ILE A 284 17.32 -1.40 20.48
C ILE A 284 16.44 -1.77 19.29
N PRO A 285 16.24 -3.06 18.94
CA PRO A 285 15.38 -3.41 17.80
C PRO A 285 13.94 -2.92 17.96
N ALA A 286 13.42 -2.83 19.19
CA ALA A 286 12.08 -2.31 19.45
C ALA A 286 12.02 -0.79 19.34
N LEU A 287 13.02 -0.07 19.87
CA LEU A 287 13.15 1.38 19.75
C LEU A 287 13.29 1.80 18.29
N VAL A 288 14.13 1.10 17.51
CA VAL A 288 14.32 1.35 16.07
C VAL A 288 13.03 1.08 15.28
N ALA A 289 12.36 -0.05 15.55
CA ALA A 289 11.10 -0.37 14.87
C ALA A 289 10.01 0.67 15.15
N ARG A 290 9.91 1.15 16.40
CA ARG A 290 8.98 2.20 16.76
C ARG A 290 9.36 3.54 16.12
N ALA A 291 10.64 3.94 16.20
CA ALA A 291 11.12 5.16 15.56
C ALA A 291 10.88 5.16 14.05
N SER A 292 11.03 4.02 13.36
CA SER A 292 10.72 3.88 11.94
C SER A 292 9.27 4.20 11.65
N ILE A 293 8.34 3.66 12.46
CA ILE A 293 6.91 3.95 12.36
C ILE A 293 6.62 5.44 12.63
N ASP A 294 7.28 6.04 13.62
CA ASP A 294 7.10 7.47 13.92
C ASP A 294 7.67 8.38 12.81
N VAL A 295 8.78 8.00 12.16
CA VAL A 295 9.28 8.71 10.95
C VAL A 295 8.29 8.62 9.80
N GLU A 296 7.73 7.44 9.53
CA GLU A 296 6.72 7.24 8.47
C GLU A 296 5.45 8.06 8.69
N THR A 297 5.12 8.37 9.94
CA THR A 297 3.96 9.20 10.31
C THR A 297 4.31 10.65 10.62
N GLU A 298 5.51 11.08 10.25
CA GLU A 298 6.02 12.44 10.47
C GLU A 298 6.04 12.86 11.95
N ASN A 299 5.97 11.93 12.88
CA ASN A 299 6.13 12.17 14.31
C ASN A 299 7.62 12.23 14.68
N PHE A 300 8.34 13.15 14.04
CA PHE A 300 9.80 13.26 14.14
C PHE A 300 10.30 13.52 15.55
N GLU A 301 9.49 14.12 16.43
CA GLU A 301 9.87 14.36 17.83
C GLU A 301 9.93 13.04 18.62
N ALA A 302 8.96 12.15 18.44
CA ALA A 302 8.98 10.85 19.05
C ALA A 302 10.12 9.98 18.49
N ALA A 303 10.27 9.95 17.17
CA ALA A 303 11.36 9.22 16.51
C ALA A 303 12.75 9.67 16.99
N ALA A 304 12.95 10.97 17.23
CA ALA A 304 14.19 11.51 17.78
C ALA A 304 14.46 10.97 19.19
N LYS A 305 13.46 10.98 20.09
CA LYS A 305 13.60 10.46 21.47
C LYS A 305 13.98 8.97 21.47
N GLU A 306 13.34 8.18 20.60
CA GLU A 306 13.58 6.73 20.53
C GLU A 306 14.96 6.40 19.95
N THR A 307 15.36 7.06 18.88
CA THR A 307 16.71 6.90 18.31
C THR A 307 17.78 7.40 19.28
N ASP A 308 17.55 8.48 20.01
CA ASP A 308 18.47 8.96 21.06
C ASP A 308 18.59 7.96 22.22
N GLN A 309 17.47 7.33 22.64
CA GLN A 309 17.50 6.28 23.65
C GLN A 309 18.26 5.03 23.16
N ALA A 310 18.01 4.61 21.92
CA ALA A 310 18.74 3.49 21.30
C ALA A 310 20.25 3.77 21.25
N LEU A 311 20.64 4.97 20.80
CA LEU A 311 22.05 5.36 20.69
C LEU A 311 22.72 5.69 22.03
N LYS A 312 21.94 5.99 23.07
CA LYS A 312 22.44 6.06 24.46
C LYS A 312 22.82 4.68 24.97
N THR A 313 22.04 3.65 24.61
CA THR A 313 22.32 2.25 24.98
C THR A 313 23.48 1.70 24.14
N ASN A 314 23.43 1.89 22.83
CA ASN A 314 24.46 1.48 21.88
C ASN A 314 24.86 2.63 20.95
N PRO A 315 25.94 3.37 21.26
CA PRO A 315 26.40 4.48 20.43
C PRO A 315 26.84 4.09 19.01
N ASN A 316 26.96 2.78 18.74
CA ASN A 316 27.41 2.18 17.49
C ASN A 316 26.28 1.44 16.74
N SER A 317 25.01 1.59 17.15
CA SER A 317 23.87 0.99 16.49
C SER A 317 23.65 1.60 15.09
N LEU A 318 24.01 0.86 14.03
CA LEU A 318 23.82 1.28 12.65
C LEU A 318 22.35 1.45 12.29
N ASP A 319 21.47 0.57 12.80
CA ASP A 319 20.04 0.65 12.55
C ASP A 319 19.41 1.93 13.12
N ALA A 320 19.79 2.29 14.37
CA ALA A 320 19.32 3.54 14.98
C ALA A 320 19.86 4.77 14.24
N MET A 321 21.13 4.73 13.79
CA MET A 321 21.71 5.78 12.95
C MET A 321 21.01 5.89 11.59
N ALA A 322 20.64 4.77 10.96
CA ALA A 322 19.95 4.76 9.68
C ALA A 322 18.59 5.46 9.77
N VAL A 323 17.78 5.15 10.80
CA VAL A 323 16.48 5.79 11.02
C VAL A 323 16.65 7.26 11.37
N ARG A 324 17.63 7.63 12.21
CA ARG A 324 17.92 9.02 12.54
C ARG A 324 18.41 9.81 11.32
N ALA A 325 19.24 9.22 10.48
CA ALA A 325 19.67 9.82 9.21
C ALA A 325 18.50 10.00 8.25
N ALA A 326 17.56 9.04 8.20
CA ALA A 326 16.33 9.18 7.41
C ALA A 326 15.46 10.36 7.89
N MET A 327 15.32 10.53 9.20
CA MET A 327 14.63 11.68 9.78
C MET A 327 15.32 13.01 9.36
N PHE A 328 16.65 13.09 9.42
CA PHE A 328 17.38 14.29 8.99
C PHE A 328 17.23 14.55 7.49
N TYR A 329 17.26 13.51 6.67
CA TYR A 329 17.04 13.59 5.23
C TYR A 329 15.63 14.10 4.91
N LEU A 330 14.59 13.56 5.55
CA LEU A 330 13.20 13.96 5.32
C LEU A 330 12.88 15.38 5.79
N THR A 331 13.61 15.86 6.81
CA THR A 331 13.48 17.21 7.37
C THR A 331 14.49 18.23 6.80
N ASP A 332 15.20 17.88 5.70
CA ASP A 332 16.19 18.71 5.01
C ASP A 332 17.37 19.20 5.91
N ARG A 333 17.67 18.46 6.97
CA ARG A 333 18.81 18.73 7.89
C ARG A 333 20.10 18.13 7.32
N LYS A 334 20.62 18.73 6.26
CA LYS A 334 21.73 18.17 5.45
C LYS A 334 23.00 17.92 6.24
N GLN A 335 23.39 18.86 7.10
CA GLN A 335 24.64 18.75 7.87
C GLN A 335 24.57 17.59 8.86
N GLU A 336 23.44 17.42 9.55
CA GLU A 336 23.22 16.33 10.48
C GLU A 336 23.14 14.99 9.74
N PHE A 337 22.47 14.95 8.58
CA PHE A 337 22.42 13.78 7.71
C PHE A 337 23.81 13.31 7.30
N GLU A 338 24.67 14.22 6.79
CA GLU A 338 26.03 13.93 6.38
C GLU A 338 26.91 13.50 7.56
N SER A 339 26.75 14.12 8.71
CA SER A 339 27.47 13.75 9.94
C SER A 339 27.09 12.35 10.39
N GLU A 340 25.80 12.02 10.39
CA GLU A 340 25.29 10.74 10.85
C GLU A 340 25.72 9.59 9.93
N THR A 341 25.58 9.76 8.62
CA THR A 341 26.01 8.76 7.63
C THR A 341 27.53 8.55 7.67
N LYS A 342 28.31 9.62 7.83
CA LYS A 342 29.76 9.53 7.99
C LYS A 342 30.13 8.77 9.27
N LYS A 343 29.44 9.01 10.39
CA LYS A 343 29.64 8.29 11.64
C LYS A 343 29.35 6.80 11.45
N ALA A 344 28.25 6.43 10.81
CA ALA A 344 27.92 5.03 10.52
C ALA A 344 29.03 4.34 9.69
N LEU A 345 29.54 4.99 8.65
CA LEU A 345 30.62 4.47 7.82
C LEU A 345 31.98 4.39 8.55
N SER A 346 32.22 5.20 9.60
CA SER A 346 33.41 5.08 10.44
C SER A 346 33.38 3.86 11.37
N ILE A 347 32.16 3.36 11.71
CA ILE A 347 31.97 2.15 12.51
C ILE A 347 32.06 0.92 11.63
N ASN A 348 31.38 0.93 10.49
CA ASN A 348 31.42 -0.12 9.49
C ASN A 348 31.55 0.50 8.09
N PRO A 349 32.72 0.41 7.45
CA PRO A 349 32.92 0.94 6.09
C PRO A 349 32.05 0.27 5.03
N HIS A 350 31.50 -0.91 5.31
CA HIS A 350 30.64 -1.70 4.46
C HIS A 350 29.15 -1.63 4.89
N ALA A 351 28.73 -0.58 5.60
CA ALA A 351 27.37 -0.42 6.08
C ALA A 351 26.36 -0.06 4.96
N GLY A 352 26.23 -0.92 3.96
CA GLY A 352 25.24 -0.77 2.88
C GLY A 352 23.79 -0.77 3.39
N SER A 353 23.50 -1.48 4.48
CA SER A 353 22.18 -1.53 5.11
C SER A 353 21.67 -0.16 5.56
N VAL A 354 22.55 0.77 5.95
CA VAL A 354 22.16 2.15 6.29
C VAL A 354 21.57 2.85 5.08
N PHE A 355 22.17 2.70 3.91
CA PHE A 355 21.70 3.31 2.67
C PHE A 355 20.49 2.57 2.08
N ASP A 356 20.35 1.26 2.33
CA ASP A 356 19.14 0.51 2.00
C ASP A 356 17.93 1.02 2.81
N THR A 357 18.11 1.27 4.11
CA THR A 357 17.08 1.91 4.96
C THR A 357 16.73 3.32 4.45
N LEU A 358 17.72 4.13 4.07
CA LEU A 358 17.49 5.45 3.49
C LEU A 358 16.72 5.37 2.16
N ALA A 359 17.06 4.39 1.30
CA ALA A 359 16.33 4.14 0.07
C ALA A 359 14.87 3.78 0.33
N GLN A 360 14.60 2.95 1.34
CA GLN A 360 13.23 2.59 1.72
C GLN A 360 12.41 3.81 2.19
N PHE A 361 12.98 4.68 3.05
CA PHE A 361 12.31 5.91 3.46
C PHE A 361 12.10 6.89 2.30
N ALA A 362 13.03 6.95 1.35
CA ALA A 362 12.86 7.74 0.13
C ALA A 362 11.69 7.20 -0.72
N VAL A 363 11.57 5.89 -0.88
CA VAL A 363 10.43 5.22 -1.56
C VAL A 363 9.10 5.55 -0.90
N ASN A 364 9.01 5.40 0.44
CA ASN A 364 7.79 5.67 1.20
C ASN A 364 7.32 7.12 1.04
N ASN A 365 8.27 8.03 0.79
CA ASN A 365 8.02 9.44 0.51
C ASN A 365 8.02 9.80 -0.98
N ARG A 366 7.89 8.81 -1.87
CA ARG A 366 7.83 8.98 -3.35
C ARG A 366 9.04 9.66 -3.98
N ARG A 367 10.19 9.77 -3.26
CA ARG A 367 11.45 10.32 -3.73
C ARG A 367 12.27 9.25 -4.46
N TYR A 368 11.73 8.75 -5.57
CA TYR A 368 12.27 7.55 -6.26
C TYR A 368 13.69 7.75 -6.83
N ALA A 369 14.03 8.94 -7.30
CA ALA A 369 15.40 9.26 -7.77
C ALA A 369 16.41 9.20 -6.64
N ASP A 370 16.06 9.69 -5.45
CA ASP A 370 16.91 9.60 -4.26
C ASP A 370 17.01 8.14 -3.80
N ALA A 371 15.93 7.37 -3.89
CA ALA A 371 15.93 5.94 -3.58
C ALA A 371 16.91 5.17 -4.48
N VAL A 372 16.96 5.46 -5.78
CA VAL A 372 17.97 4.90 -6.70
C VAL A 372 19.38 5.31 -6.26
N THR A 373 19.58 6.56 -5.87
CA THR A 373 20.90 7.06 -5.43
C THR A 373 21.37 6.33 -4.17
N PHE A 374 20.49 6.21 -3.17
CA PHE A 374 20.80 5.47 -1.95
C PHE A 374 20.95 3.97 -2.20
N GLY A 375 20.09 3.37 -3.04
CA GLY A 375 20.19 1.95 -3.41
C GLY A 375 21.51 1.62 -4.12
N ARG A 376 21.99 2.47 -5.05
CA ARG A 376 23.32 2.31 -5.67
C ARG A 376 24.43 2.38 -4.63
N ARG A 377 24.32 3.30 -3.67
CA ARG A 377 25.31 3.41 -2.58
C ARG A 377 25.28 2.19 -1.67
N ALA A 378 24.08 1.65 -1.37
CA ALA A 378 23.95 0.42 -0.60
C ALA A 378 24.65 -0.77 -1.27
N VAL A 379 24.41 -0.97 -2.56
CA VAL A 379 25.01 -2.06 -3.36
C VAL A 379 26.53 -1.87 -3.56
N GLU A 380 27.00 -0.63 -3.69
CA GLU A 380 28.44 -0.32 -3.77
C GLU A 380 29.17 -0.71 -2.47
N LEU A 381 28.59 -0.37 -1.31
CA LEU A 381 29.17 -0.66 0.00
C LEU A 381 29.06 -2.12 0.40
N SER A 382 27.97 -2.78 0.03
CA SER A 382 27.65 -4.17 0.34
C SER A 382 27.16 -4.90 -0.92
N PRO A 383 28.09 -5.36 -1.80
CA PRO A 383 27.73 -5.98 -3.08
C PRO A 383 26.86 -7.24 -2.97
N ASN A 384 26.93 -7.94 -1.83
CA ASN A 384 26.16 -9.16 -1.53
C ASN A 384 24.86 -8.89 -0.78
N LEU A 385 24.46 -7.63 -0.58
CA LEU A 385 23.17 -7.30 -0.01
C LEU A 385 22.07 -7.43 -1.07
N TRP A 386 21.66 -8.69 -1.34
CA TRP A 386 20.76 -9.03 -2.46
C TRP A 386 19.38 -8.41 -2.33
N SER A 387 18.91 -8.17 -1.11
CA SER A 387 17.65 -7.43 -0.87
C SER A 387 17.74 -5.98 -1.37
N ALA A 388 18.83 -5.26 -1.03
CA ALA A 388 19.05 -3.89 -1.51
C ALA A 388 19.20 -3.85 -3.03
N ARG A 389 19.86 -4.84 -3.64
CA ARG A 389 19.98 -4.95 -5.10
C ARG A 389 18.64 -5.18 -5.77
N THR A 390 17.78 -6.03 -5.19
CA THR A 390 16.39 -6.21 -5.66
C THR A 390 15.62 -4.90 -5.60
N GLN A 391 15.67 -4.21 -4.46
CA GLN A 391 14.99 -2.93 -4.32
C GLN A 391 15.52 -1.89 -5.30
N LEU A 392 16.84 -1.81 -5.50
CA LEU A 392 17.44 -0.94 -6.52
C LEU A 392 16.88 -1.24 -7.92
N GLY A 393 16.79 -2.52 -8.29
CA GLY A 393 16.20 -2.94 -9.56
C GLY A 393 14.76 -2.44 -9.73
N ILE A 394 13.92 -2.62 -8.71
CA ILE A 394 12.54 -2.13 -8.72
C ILE A 394 12.49 -0.60 -8.82
N GLN A 395 13.34 0.13 -8.07
CA GLN A 395 13.36 1.60 -8.14
C GLN A 395 13.84 2.10 -9.51
N LEU A 396 14.78 1.42 -10.14
CA LEU A 396 15.23 1.73 -11.51
C LEU A 396 14.08 1.61 -12.52
N LEU A 397 13.21 0.59 -12.38
CA LEU A 397 11.98 0.48 -13.19
C LEU A 397 11.05 1.68 -12.94
N ARG A 398 10.88 2.10 -11.68
CA ARG A 398 10.02 3.24 -11.31
C ARG A 398 10.50 4.58 -11.90
N VAL A 399 11.81 4.76 -12.04
CA VAL A 399 12.38 5.95 -12.70
C VAL A 399 12.61 5.78 -14.20
N GLY A 400 11.98 4.80 -14.84
CA GLY A 400 12.02 4.61 -16.29
C GLY A 400 13.33 4.06 -16.86
N LYS A 401 14.08 3.27 -16.06
CA LYS A 401 15.34 2.62 -16.47
C LYS A 401 15.23 1.10 -16.51
N PRO A 402 14.36 0.54 -17.38
CA PRO A 402 14.04 -0.88 -17.33
C PRO A 402 15.25 -1.81 -17.60
N THR A 403 16.14 -1.44 -18.49
CA THR A 403 17.33 -2.26 -18.81
C THR A 403 18.27 -2.38 -17.62
N GLU A 404 18.55 -1.28 -16.93
CA GLU A 404 19.38 -1.28 -15.72
C GLU A 404 18.66 -2.04 -14.59
N GLY A 405 17.35 -1.79 -14.41
CA GLY A 405 16.54 -2.45 -13.39
C GLY A 405 16.53 -3.97 -13.56
N ARG A 406 16.31 -4.45 -14.79
CA ARG A 406 16.34 -5.88 -15.10
C ARG A 406 17.70 -6.51 -14.75
N ALA A 407 18.81 -5.86 -15.12
CA ALA A 407 20.14 -6.38 -14.84
C ALA A 407 20.40 -6.56 -13.33
N GLU A 408 19.96 -5.58 -12.50
CA GLU A 408 20.07 -5.69 -11.04
C GLU A 408 19.20 -6.82 -10.47
N LEU A 409 17.98 -6.98 -10.99
CA LEU A 409 17.06 -8.04 -10.57
C LEU A 409 17.58 -9.44 -10.93
N GLU A 410 18.10 -9.62 -12.15
CA GLU A 410 18.68 -10.88 -12.60
C GLU A 410 19.88 -11.28 -11.72
N GLN A 411 20.76 -10.33 -11.40
CA GLN A 411 21.88 -10.58 -10.51
C GLN A 411 21.42 -10.91 -9.08
N ALA A 412 20.43 -10.20 -8.57
CA ALA A 412 19.87 -10.46 -7.25
C ALA A 412 19.23 -11.87 -7.18
N PHE A 413 18.37 -12.21 -8.14
CA PHE A 413 17.69 -13.50 -8.17
C PHE A 413 18.62 -14.69 -8.37
N LYS A 414 19.67 -14.51 -9.16
CA LYS A 414 20.70 -15.55 -9.35
C LYS A 414 21.38 -15.94 -8.03
N ASN A 415 21.55 -14.99 -7.11
CA ASN A 415 22.28 -15.20 -5.85
C ASN A 415 21.34 -15.38 -4.64
N ASP A 416 20.10 -14.88 -4.71
CA ASP A 416 19.03 -15.12 -3.73
C ASP A 416 17.74 -15.57 -4.44
N PRO A 417 17.64 -16.85 -4.83
CA PRO A 417 16.48 -17.38 -5.55
C PRO A 417 15.21 -17.47 -4.69
N PHE A 418 15.29 -17.17 -3.39
CA PHE A 418 14.14 -17.09 -2.50
C PHE A 418 13.44 -15.73 -2.57
N ASN A 419 14.06 -14.74 -3.21
CA ASN A 419 13.52 -13.39 -3.29
C ASN A 419 12.32 -13.32 -4.25
N VAL A 420 11.13 -13.37 -3.67
CA VAL A 420 9.86 -13.35 -4.42
C VAL A 420 9.65 -12.05 -5.20
N TRP A 421 10.16 -10.90 -4.70
CA TRP A 421 10.08 -9.62 -5.42
C TRP A 421 10.89 -9.64 -6.70
N ALA A 422 12.13 -10.14 -6.63
CA ALA A 422 12.97 -10.27 -7.82
C ALA A 422 12.34 -11.21 -8.83
N LYS A 423 11.85 -12.39 -8.38
CA LYS A 423 11.19 -13.36 -9.25
C LYS A 423 9.97 -12.78 -9.93
N ASN A 424 9.01 -12.27 -9.16
CA ASN A 424 7.76 -11.74 -9.69
C ASN A 424 8.00 -10.60 -10.68
N THR A 425 8.95 -9.70 -10.37
CA THR A 425 9.26 -8.58 -11.25
C THR A 425 9.94 -9.03 -12.55
N LEU A 426 10.80 -10.06 -12.51
CA LEU A 426 11.40 -10.63 -13.71
C LEU A 426 10.35 -11.36 -14.58
N ASP A 427 9.47 -12.17 -13.97
CA ASP A 427 8.36 -12.81 -14.65
C ASP A 427 7.44 -11.78 -15.33
N LEU A 428 7.16 -10.67 -14.64
CA LEU A 428 6.42 -9.55 -15.22
C LEU A 428 7.14 -8.94 -16.43
N LEU A 429 8.45 -8.65 -16.31
CA LEU A 429 9.21 -8.06 -17.43
C LEU A 429 9.24 -8.98 -18.64
N ASP A 430 9.17 -10.29 -18.43
CA ASP A 430 9.05 -11.27 -19.52
C ASP A 430 7.65 -11.28 -20.12
N SER A 431 6.59 -11.16 -19.29
CA SER A 431 5.19 -11.17 -19.76
C SER A 431 4.82 -9.93 -20.59
N ILE A 432 5.49 -8.80 -20.35
CA ILE A 432 5.25 -7.54 -21.10
C ILE A 432 6.30 -7.26 -22.19
N ALA A 433 7.14 -8.22 -22.48
CA ALA A 433 8.23 -8.02 -23.46
C ALA A 433 7.73 -7.74 -24.88
N ASP A 434 6.53 -8.17 -25.22
CA ASP A 434 5.85 -7.96 -26.52
C ASP A 434 4.91 -6.75 -26.54
N TYR A 435 4.84 -5.96 -25.47
CA TYR A 435 3.97 -4.77 -25.44
C TYR A 435 4.32 -3.80 -26.56
N VAL A 436 3.27 -3.21 -27.13
CA VAL A 436 3.38 -2.27 -28.25
C VAL A 436 3.51 -0.85 -27.73
N ASP A 437 4.47 -0.13 -28.30
CA ASP A 437 4.73 1.28 -28.01
C ASP A 437 3.92 2.20 -28.94
N THR A 438 3.06 3.04 -28.35
CA THR A 438 2.38 4.15 -29.04
C THR A 438 3.00 5.46 -28.58
N ILE A 439 3.66 6.17 -29.50
CA ILE A 439 4.34 7.45 -29.20
C ILE A 439 3.44 8.62 -29.63
N ARG A 440 3.17 9.54 -28.70
CA ARG A 440 2.44 10.78 -28.97
C ARG A 440 3.02 11.94 -28.13
N GLY A 441 3.62 12.92 -28.82
CA GLY A 441 4.25 14.07 -28.13
C GLY A 441 5.27 13.60 -27.08
N PRO A 442 5.13 13.98 -25.80
CA PRO A 442 6.02 13.56 -24.74
C PRO A 442 5.73 12.15 -24.21
N PHE A 443 4.66 11.47 -24.66
CA PHE A 443 4.21 10.20 -24.10
C PHE A 443 4.74 8.99 -24.86
N LEU A 444 5.11 7.97 -24.10
CA LEU A 444 5.37 6.60 -24.55
C LEU A 444 4.35 5.68 -23.84
N ILE A 445 3.31 5.27 -24.59
CA ILE A 445 2.24 4.45 -24.06
C ILE A 445 2.51 3.00 -24.44
N LYS A 446 2.61 2.12 -23.45
CA LYS A 446 2.86 0.69 -23.60
C LYS A 446 1.59 -0.08 -23.27
N SER A 447 1.14 -0.91 -24.17
CA SER A 447 -0.05 -1.75 -23.97
C SER A 447 0.07 -3.09 -24.65
N SER A 448 -0.75 -4.05 -24.24
CA SER A 448 -0.74 -5.39 -24.83
C SER A 448 -1.05 -5.32 -26.34
N PRO A 449 -0.45 -6.19 -27.19
CA PRO A 449 -0.72 -6.21 -28.63
C PRO A 449 -2.19 -6.37 -28.97
N LYS A 450 -2.94 -7.09 -28.13
CA LYS A 450 -4.39 -7.34 -28.34
C LYS A 450 -5.23 -6.08 -28.15
N GLU A 451 -4.77 -5.13 -27.34
CA GLU A 451 -5.51 -3.94 -26.94
C GLU A 451 -5.01 -2.66 -27.61
N SER A 452 -3.76 -2.67 -28.08
CA SER A 452 -3.09 -1.48 -28.61
C SER A 452 -3.87 -0.82 -29.75
N GLY A 453 -4.52 -1.61 -30.59
CA GLY A 453 -5.32 -1.12 -31.72
C GLY A 453 -6.55 -0.32 -31.29
N ALA A 454 -7.19 -0.70 -30.19
CA ALA A 454 -8.36 -0.01 -29.65
C ALA A 454 -7.96 1.06 -28.62
N LEU A 455 -7.13 0.69 -27.64
CA LEU A 455 -6.84 1.54 -26.49
C LEU A 455 -5.72 2.57 -26.75
N GLY A 456 -4.68 2.20 -27.51
CA GLY A 456 -3.49 3.03 -27.65
C GLY A 456 -3.78 4.43 -28.21
N THR A 457 -4.65 4.54 -29.22
CA THR A 457 -5.02 5.84 -29.80
C THR A 457 -5.82 6.71 -28.83
N TYR A 458 -6.80 6.12 -28.12
CA TYR A 458 -7.61 6.86 -27.13
C TYR A 458 -6.78 7.33 -25.95
N ALA A 459 -5.88 6.49 -25.48
CA ALA A 459 -4.96 6.84 -24.39
C ALA A 459 -4.01 7.97 -24.83
N ALA A 460 -3.50 7.91 -26.08
CA ALA A 460 -2.64 8.94 -26.62
C ALA A 460 -3.36 10.28 -26.79
N ASP A 461 -4.60 10.28 -27.30
CA ASP A 461 -5.40 11.49 -27.47
C ASP A 461 -5.76 12.12 -26.11
N LEU A 462 -6.14 11.30 -25.12
CA LEU A 462 -6.46 11.77 -23.77
C LEU A 462 -5.23 12.31 -23.04
N ALA A 463 -4.11 11.61 -23.14
CA ALA A 463 -2.84 12.06 -22.53
C ALA A 463 -2.39 13.40 -23.13
N ASP A 464 -2.48 13.58 -24.44
CA ASP A 464 -2.16 14.86 -25.11
C ASP A 464 -3.11 15.99 -24.68
N GLU A 465 -4.41 15.70 -24.51
CA GLU A 465 -5.38 16.66 -23.97
C GLU A 465 -5.05 17.05 -22.52
N ALA A 466 -4.78 16.06 -21.66
CA ALA A 466 -4.40 16.29 -20.26
C ALA A 466 -3.12 17.11 -20.17
N TYR A 467 -2.10 16.75 -20.96
CA TYR A 467 -0.84 17.50 -21.03
C TYR A 467 -1.06 18.97 -21.37
N LYS A 468 -1.77 19.26 -22.47
CA LYS A 468 -2.04 20.64 -22.90
C LYS A 468 -2.78 21.46 -21.84
N LYS A 469 -3.81 20.88 -21.22
CA LYS A 469 -4.62 21.57 -20.22
C LYS A 469 -3.87 21.77 -18.89
N LEU A 470 -3.26 20.72 -18.37
CA LEU A 470 -2.63 20.79 -17.05
C LEU A 470 -1.29 21.54 -17.07
N THR A 471 -0.46 21.39 -18.11
CA THR A 471 0.77 22.20 -18.22
C THR A 471 0.47 23.69 -18.31
N ALA A 472 -0.59 24.07 -19.03
CA ALA A 472 -1.01 25.47 -19.11
C ALA A 472 -1.56 25.97 -17.77
N LYS A 473 -2.40 25.19 -17.08
CA LYS A 473 -3.03 25.54 -15.81
C LYS A 473 -2.01 25.66 -14.67
N TYR A 474 -1.10 24.69 -14.57
CA TYR A 474 -0.06 24.67 -13.54
C TYR A 474 1.17 25.50 -13.87
N LYS A 475 1.23 26.07 -15.08
CA LYS A 475 2.38 26.84 -15.58
C LYS A 475 3.70 26.07 -15.46
N PHE A 476 3.65 24.75 -15.70
CA PHE A 476 4.77 23.85 -15.54
C PHE A 476 4.78 22.77 -16.63
N THR A 477 5.97 22.46 -17.15
CA THR A 477 6.19 21.40 -18.14
C THR A 477 7.02 20.30 -17.49
N PRO A 478 6.47 19.10 -17.31
CA PRO A 478 7.22 17.98 -16.74
C PRO A 478 8.30 17.49 -17.71
N PRO A 479 9.39 16.88 -17.20
CA PRO A 479 10.38 16.23 -18.05
C PRO A 479 9.76 15.15 -18.93
N SER A 480 10.42 14.87 -20.08
CA SER A 480 9.98 13.82 -21.02
C SER A 480 11.13 12.83 -21.29
N PRO A 481 10.83 11.60 -21.71
CA PRO A 481 9.51 11.04 -21.99
C PRO A 481 8.72 10.72 -20.73
N ILE A 482 7.37 10.69 -20.86
CA ILE A 482 6.45 10.22 -19.84
C ILE A 482 5.95 8.84 -20.28
N SER A 483 6.30 7.81 -19.54
CA SER A 483 5.88 6.43 -19.82
C SER A 483 4.51 6.16 -19.20
N VAL A 484 3.59 5.60 -19.98
CA VAL A 484 2.27 5.12 -19.52
C VAL A 484 2.19 3.63 -19.82
N GLU A 485 2.25 2.82 -18.80
CA GLU A 485 2.21 1.36 -18.89
C GLU A 485 0.82 0.87 -18.51
N VAL A 486 0.09 0.27 -19.48
CA VAL A 486 -1.31 -0.16 -19.32
C VAL A 486 -1.37 -1.68 -19.32
N PHE A 487 -1.75 -2.25 -18.19
CA PHE A 487 -1.69 -3.69 -17.93
C PHE A 487 -3.03 -4.36 -18.16
N ALA A 488 -3.07 -5.33 -19.06
CA ALA A 488 -4.25 -6.15 -19.32
C ALA A 488 -4.58 -7.15 -18.19
N ASN A 489 -3.66 -7.32 -17.24
CA ASN A 489 -3.81 -8.16 -16.07
C ASN A 489 -3.54 -7.34 -14.80
N HIS A 490 -4.49 -7.34 -13.87
CA HIS A 490 -4.37 -6.62 -12.60
C HIS A 490 -3.19 -7.09 -11.72
N GLU A 491 -2.90 -8.39 -11.70
CA GLU A 491 -1.77 -8.91 -10.93
C GLU A 491 -0.43 -8.41 -11.48
N ASP A 492 -0.30 -8.26 -12.81
CA ASP A 492 0.88 -7.66 -13.45
C ASP A 492 1.05 -6.20 -13.05
N PHE A 493 -0.05 -5.43 -13.01
CA PHE A 493 -0.05 -4.06 -12.50
C PHE A 493 0.37 -4.01 -11.02
N ALA A 494 -0.16 -4.91 -10.19
CA ALA A 494 0.19 -4.99 -8.77
C ALA A 494 1.68 -5.32 -8.58
N VAL A 495 2.22 -6.29 -9.31
CA VAL A 495 3.64 -6.64 -9.29
C VAL A 495 4.50 -5.47 -9.80
N ARG A 496 4.07 -4.78 -10.87
CA ARG A 496 4.77 -3.58 -11.37
C ARG A 496 4.88 -2.49 -10.31
N SER A 497 3.85 -2.32 -9.53
CA SER A 497 3.74 -1.27 -8.52
C SER A 497 4.46 -1.61 -7.23
N LEU A 498 4.30 -2.84 -6.72
CA LEU A 498 4.77 -3.27 -5.39
C LEU A 498 5.81 -4.40 -5.43
N GLY A 499 5.98 -5.10 -6.56
CA GLY A 499 6.72 -6.35 -6.65
C GLY A 499 5.95 -7.56 -6.11
N LEU A 500 4.70 -7.37 -5.66
CA LEU A 500 3.82 -8.39 -5.10
C LEU A 500 2.40 -8.22 -5.65
N PRO A 501 1.63 -9.33 -5.79
CA PRO A 501 0.22 -9.25 -6.16
C PRO A 501 -0.66 -8.67 -5.05
N GLY A 502 -1.89 -8.28 -5.39
CA GLY A 502 -2.92 -7.90 -4.41
C GLY A 502 -3.01 -6.41 -4.07
N LEU A 503 -2.62 -5.52 -4.99
CA LEU A 503 -2.81 -4.07 -4.86
C LEU A 503 -4.28 -3.68 -5.13
N GLY A 504 -4.88 -2.83 -4.29
CA GLY A 504 -6.24 -2.32 -4.47
C GLY A 504 -6.38 -1.06 -5.34
N ALA A 505 -5.27 -0.51 -5.87
CA ALA A 505 -5.28 0.69 -6.70
C ALA A 505 -5.65 0.38 -8.17
N LEU A 506 -5.97 1.41 -8.94
CA LEU A 506 -6.28 1.36 -10.38
C LEU A 506 -5.14 1.94 -11.21
N GLY A 507 -4.37 2.84 -10.64
CA GLY A 507 -3.19 3.46 -11.20
C GLY A 507 -2.18 3.83 -10.11
N VAL A 508 -0.96 4.06 -10.51
CA VAL A 508 0.14 4.56 -9.65
C VAL A 508 1.10 5.38 -10.50
N CYS A 509 1.45 6.57 -10.02
CA CYS A 509 2.44 7.44 -10.64
C CYS A 509 3.75 7.46 -9.85
N PHE A 510 4.86 7.25 -10.55
CA PHE A 510 6.22 7.32 -10.01
C PHE A 510 6.98 8.61 -10.43
N GLY A 511 6.26 9.63 -10.87
CA GLY A 511 6.80 10.81 -11.52
C GLY A 511 6.68 10.70 -13.04
N GLN A 512 7.76 10.38 -13.76
CA GLN A 512 7.71 10.21 -15.23
C GLN A 512 7.16 8.86 -15.71
N VAL A 513 6.81 7.95 -14.82
CA VAL A 513 6.22 6.64 -15.15
C VAL A 513 4.88 6.50 -14.47
N ILE A 514 3.85 6.24 -15.26
CA ILE A 514 2.51 5.86 -14.84
C ILE A 514 2.34 4.37 -15.13
N ALA A 515 1.87 3.61 -14.17
CA ALA A 515 1.39 2.23 -14.33
C ALA A 515 -0.10 2.19 -13.97
N MET A 516 -0.94 1.53 -14.80
CA MET A 516 -2.37 1.47 -14.55
C MET A 516 -3.01 0.20 -15.11
N ASP A 517 -4.16 -0.16 -14.56
CA ASP A 517 -4.99 -1.22 -15.12
C ASP A 517 -5.55 -0.82 -16.49
N SER A 518 -5.58 -1.78 -17.40
CA SER A 518 -6.42 -1.70 -18.60
C SER A 518 -7.90 -1.90 -18.25
N PRO A 519 -8.83 -1.34 -19.01
CA PRO A 519 -10.26 -1.68 -18.88
C PRO A 519 -10.56 -3.18 -18.90
N SER A 520 -9.74 -3.99 -19.58
CA SER A 520 -9.89 -5.44 -19.63
C SER A 520 -9.42 -6.16 -18.37
N ALA A 521 -8.60 -5.52 -17.56
CA ALA A 521 -8.12 -6.08 -16.29
C ALA A 521 -9.22 -6.15 -15.21
N ARG A 522 -10.34 -5.48 -15.42
CA ARG A 522 -11.46 -5.35 -14.48
C ARG A 522 -12.80 -5.62 -15.17
N THR A 523 -13.83 -5.81 -14.36
CA THR A 523 -15.20 -5.91 -14.85
C THR A 523 -15.64 -4.57 -15.46
N THR A 524 -16.28 -4.59 -16.61
CA THR A 524 -16.79 -3.39 -17.29
C THR A 524 -17.68 -2.57 -16.34
N GLY A 525 -17.40 -1.28 -16.23
CA GLY A 525 -18.10 -0.38 -15.32
C GLY A 525 -17.58 -0.38 -13.88
N GLU A 526 -16.52 -1.13 -13.55
CA GLU A 526 -15.88 -1.07 -12.25
C GLU A 526 -15.09 0.23 -12.06
N PHE A 527 -14.50 0.76 -13.13
CA PHE A 527 -13.80 2.04 -13.13
C PHE A 527 -13.81 2.72 -14.51
N ASN A 528 -13.40 3.98 -14.52
CA ASN A 528 -13.18 4.78 -15.72
C ASN A 528 -11.68 4.95 -15.94
N TRP A 529 -11.13 4.27 -16.94
CA TRP A 529 -9.69 4.33 -17.21
C TRP A 529 -9.24 5.72 -17.69
N GLY A 530 -10.13 6.49 -18.31
CA GLY A 530 -9.82 7.85 -18.73
C GLY A 530 -9.67 8.80 -17.54
N SER A 531 -10.56 8.69 -16.55
CA SER A 531 -10.45 9.40 -15.27
C SER A 531 -9.16 9.01 -14.54
N THR A 532 -8.86 7.70 -14.49
CA THR A 532 -7.63 7.19 -13.88
C THR A 532 -6.37 7.75 -14.58
N LEU A 533 -6.31 7.75 -15.91
CA LEU A 533 -5.17 8.32 -16.63
C LEU A 533 -5.00 9.82 -16.34
N TRP A 534 -6.08 10.58 -16.25
CA TRP A 534 -6.05 12.00 -15.90
C TRP A 534 -5.55 12.23 -14.48
N HIS A 535 -6.02 11.40 -13.54
CA HIS A 535 -5.55 11.36 -12.15
C HIS A 535 -4.05 11.16 -12.06
N GLU A 536 -3.56 10.08 -12.70
CA GLU A 536 -2.14 9.75 -12.66
C GLU A 536 -1.27 10.81 -13.37
N PHE A 537 -1.77 11.40 -14.45
CA PHE A 537 -1.04 12.49 -15.09
C PHE A 537 -1.03 13.77 -14.22
N THR A 538 -2.06 14.02 -13.42
CA THR A 538 -2.02 15.10 -12.43
C THR A 538 -0.93 14.85 -11.39
N HIS A 539 -0.71 13.59 -10.99
CA HIS A 539 0.44 13.25 -10.15
C HIS A 539 1.79 13.52 -10.82
N VAL A 540 1.92 13.28 -12.14
CA VAL A 540 3.15 13.67 -12.87
C VAL A 540 3.44 15.16 -12.67
N ILE A 541 2.42 16.01 -12.85
CA ILE A 541 2.57 17.46 -12.67
C ILE A 541 2.92 17.80 -11.21
N THR A 542 2.15 17.30 -10.24
CA THR A 542 2.26 17.70 -8.84
C THR A 542 3.53 17.16 -8.16
N LEU A 543 4.00 15.99 -8.54
CA LEU A 543 5.25 15.41 -8.05
C LEU A 543 6.45 16.16 -8.64
N GLU A 544 6.48 16.37 -9.95
CA GLU A 544 7.63 17.01 -10.62
C GLU A 544 7.77 18.48 -10.25
N ILE A 545 6.67 19.24 -10.19
CA ILE A 545 6.72 20.68 -9.83
C ILE A 545 7.21 20.89 -8.40
N THR A 546 7.00 19.91 -7.51
CA THR A 546 7.39 19.97 -6.10
C THR A 546 8.68 19.21 -5.78
N ASN A 547 9.36 18.65 -6.76
CA ASN A 547 10.49 17.75 -6.57
C ASN A 547 10.12 16.59 -5.59
N HIS A 548 8.93 16.01 -5.76
CA HIS A 548 8.38 14.92 -4.94
C HIS A 548 8.22 15.25 -3.44
N ARG A 549 8.06 16.54 -3.09
CA ARG A 549 7.91 17.00 -1.69
C ARG A 549 6.47 17.36 -1.33
N ILE A 550 5.54 17.19 -2.25
CA ILE A 550 4.12 17.43 -1.99
C ILE A 550 3.59 16.42 -0.97
N PRO A 551 2.84 16.82 0.08
CA PRO A 551 2.18 15.88 0.97
C PRO A 551 1.16 15.04 0.21
N ARG A 552 0.95 13.81 0.66
CA ARG A 552 0.10 12.85 -0.05
C ARG A 552 -1.32 13.36 -0.20
N TRP A 553 -1.90 13.87 0.89
CA TRP A 553 -3.26 14.41 0.86
C TRP A 553 -3.47 15.46 -0.21
N PHE A 554 -2.47 16.35 -0.41
CA PHE A 554 -2.60 17.44 -1.37
C PHE A 554 -2.43 16.96 -2.82
N SER A 555 -1.53 16.00 -3.04
CA SER A 555 -1.35 15.36 -4.35
C SER A 555 -2.61 14.58 -4.77
N GLU A 556 -3.16 13.75 -3.87
CA GLU A 556 -4.39 12.98 -4.13
C GLU A 556 -5.60 13.92 -4.29
N GLY A 557 -5.72 14.91 -3.41
CA GLY A 557 -6.79 15.91 -3.49
C GLY A 557 -6.79 16.69 -4.79
N LEU A 558 -5.61 17.11 -5.29
CA LEU A 558 -5.49 17.78 -6.59
C LEU A 558 -5.81 16.86 -7.75
N SER A 559 -5.45 15.58 -7.69
CA SER A 559 -5.78 14.63 -8.74
C SER A 559 -7.29 14.45 -8.90
N VAL A 560 -8.01 14.20 -7.80
CA VAL A 560 -9.50 14.10 -7.83
C VAL A 560 -10.15 15.43 -8.20
N TYR A 561 -9.62 16.56 -7.74
CA TYR A 561 -10.07 17.89 -8.15
C TYR A 561 -9.95 18.09 -9.67
N GLU A 562 -8.85 17.67 -10.29
CA GLU A 562 -8.63 17.80 -11.74
C GLU A 562 -9.49 16.83 -12.55
N GLU A 563 -9.77 15.63 -12.06
CA GLU A 563 -10.75 14.72 -12.67
C GLU A 563 -12.11 15.39 -12.83
N ARG A 564 -12.65 15.99 -11.75
CA ARG A 564 -13.93 16.71 -11.78
C ARG A 564 -13.94 17.88 -12.77
N ARG A 565 -12.79 18.55 -12.97
CA ARG A 565 -12.63 19.65 -13.91
C ARG A 565 -12.46 19.16 -15.35
N ALA A 566 -11.96 17.94 -15.54
CA ALA A 566 -11.76 17.36 -16.87
C ALA A 566 -13.07 17.05 -17.57
N ARG A 567 -13.99 16.37 -16.87
CA ARG A 567 -15.28 15.94 -17.39
C ARG A 567 -16.35 15.93 -16.30
N PRO A 568 -17.61 16.22 -16.62
CA PRO A 568 -18.73 15.97 -15.72
C PRO A 568 -18.78 14.49 -15.31
N GLY A 569 -18.97 14.22 -14.05
CA GLY A 569 -19.07 12.86 -13.49
C GLY A 569 -17.75 12.20 -13.15
N TRP A 570 -16.62 12.70 -13.64
CA TRP A 570 -15.31 12.15 -13.30
C TRP A 570 -14.91 12.50 -11.86
N GLY A 571 -14.14 11.60 -11.26
CA GLY A 571 -13.61 11.72 -9.90
C GLY A 571 -14.65 11.51 -8.81
N ASP A 572 -14.14 11.31 -7.61
CA ASP A 572 -14.97 11.13 -6.42
C ASP A 572 -15.93 12.30 -6.22
N ASN A 573 -17.21 12.05 -6.09
CA ASN A 573 -18.25 13.06 -6.00
C ASN A 573 -19.04 12.93 -4.68
N TRP A 574 -19.97 13.83 -4.42
CA TRP A 574 -20.86 13.74 -3.28
C TRP A 574 -21.65 12.42 -3.31
N SER A 575 -21.61 11.68 -2.20
CA SER A 575 -22.27 10.39 -2.05
C SER A 575 -23.00 10.30 -0.72
N LEU A 576 -23.88 9.31 -0.56
CA LEU A 576 -24.54 9.05 0.73
C LEU A 576 -23.53 8.67 1.81
N GLU A 577 -22.49 7.96 1.43
CA GLU A 577 -21.39 7.55 2.30
C GLU A 577 -20.59 8.76 2.80
N ASN A 578 -20.29 9.71 1.91
CA ASN A 578 -19.61 10.95 2.25
C ASN A 578 -20.48 11.85 3.15
N LEU A 579 -21.78 11.97 2.86
CA LEU A 579 -22.69 12.70 3.73
C LEU A 579 -22.83 12.04 5.12
N LYS A 580 -22.85 10.72 5.17
CA LYS A 580 -22.82 9.99 6.44
C LYS A 580 -21.52 10.24 7.20
N ALA A 581 -20.39 10.21 6.51
CA ALA A 581 -19.09 10.49 7.14
C ALA A 581 -19.05 11.90 7.75
N ILE A 582 -19.63 12.90 7.06
CA ILE A 582 -19.76 14.26 7.58
C ILE A 582 -20.67 14.30 8.80
N LYS A 583 -21.86 13.67 8.73
CA LYS A 583 -22.81 13.62 9.83
C LYS A 583 -22.23 12.96 11.08
N ASP A 584 -21.45 11.90 10.89
CA ASP A 584 -20.80 11.13 11.96
C ASP A 584 -19.50 11.77 12.46
N GLY A 585 -19.09 12.93 11.92
CA GLY A 585 -17.88 13.65 12.32
C GLY A 585 -16.59 12.90 11.99
N ARG A 586 -16.56 12.12 10.90
CA ARG A 586 -15.42 11.28 10.52
C ARG A 586 -14.37 11.99 9.66
N PHE A 587 -14.62 13.23 9.25
CA PHE A 587 -13.58 14.05 8.64
C PHE A 587 -12.47 14.33 9.64
N VAL A 588 -11.24 14.23 9.20
CA VAL A 588 -10.07 14.46 10.05
C VAL A 588 -9.55 15.89 9.90
N LYS A 589 -8.77 16.34 10.87
CA LYS A 589 -8.08 17.63 10.79
C LYS A 589 -7.03 17.59 9.68
N ILE A 590 -6.72 18.74 9.09
CA ILE A 590 -5.72 18.83 8.02
C ILE A 590 -4.35 18.31 8.46
N ALA A 591 -3.99 18.46 9.73
CA ALA A 591 -2.75 17.95 10.30
C ALA A 591 -2.68 16.40 10.32
N ASP A 592 -3.83 15.73 10.32
CA ASP A 592 -3.93 14.26 10.39
C ASP A 592 -4.25 13.63 9.03
N LEU A 593 -4.41 14.43 7.97
CA LEU A 593 -4.96 13.94 6.71
C LEU A 593 -3.99 13.03 5.96
N ASP A 594 -2.67 13.27 6.01
CA ASP A 594 -1.68 12.33 5.46
C ASP A 594 -1.74 10.96 6.14
N ALA A 595 -1.89 10.97 7.47
CA ALA A 595 -2.03 9.74 8.23
C ALA A 595 -3.30 8.96 7.87
N ALA A 596 -4.38 9.62 7.44
CA ALA A 596 -5.61 8.96 7.02
C ALA A 596 -5.44 8.13 5.73
N PHE A 597 -4.51 8.50 4.84
CA PHE A 597 -4.15 7.71 3.67
C PHE A 597 -3.27 6.50 3.99
N ILE A 598 -2.42 6.61 5.00
CA ILE A 598 -1.43 5.58 5.34
C ILE A 598 -1.99 4.61 6.38
N ARG A 599 -2.82 5.13 7.32
CA ARG A 599 -3.35 4.42 8.49
C ARG A 599 -4.82 4.74 8.71
N PRO A 600 -5.70 4.30 7.82
CA PRO A 600 -7.13 4.55 7.96
C PRO A 600 -7.66 3.90 9.26
N LYS A 601 -8.45 4.64 10.02
CA LYS A 601 -9.10 4.15 11.25
C LYS A 601 -10.29 3.22 10.98
N THR A 602 -10.82 3.27 9.76
CA THR A 602 -11.96 2.46 9.31
C THR A 602 -11.69 1.91 7.91
N PRO A 603 -12.33 0.81 7.49
CA PRO A 603 -12.13 0.24 6.16
C PRO A 603 -12.39 1.21 5.00
N ASP A 604 -13.32 2.16 5.19
CA ASP A 604 -13.68 3.21 4.22
C ASP A 604 -12.89 4.53 4.42
N GLY A 605 -11.95 4.54 5.38
CA GLY A 605 -11.22 5.75 5.77
C GLY A 605 -10.39 6.36 4.65
N VAL A 606 -9.81 5.54 3.79
CA VAL A 606 -9.02 6.00 2.63
C VAL A 606 -9.92 6.71 1.62
N SER A 607 -11.08 6.14 1.27
CA SER A 607 -12.03 6.78 0.34
C SER A 607 -12.53 8.12 0.88
N ILE A 608 -12.81 8.19 2.20
CA ILE A 608 -13.18 9.45 2.86
C ILE A 608 -12.03 10.47 2.77
N ALA A 609 -10.78 10.03 2.93
CA ALA A 609 -9.62 10.92 2.84
C ALA A 609 -9.43 11.48 1.42
N TYR A 610 -9.62 10.68 0.37
CA TYR A 610 -9.62 11.13 -1.04
C TYR A 610 -10.67 12.22 -1.25
N PHE A 611 -11.91 11.95 -0.86
CA PHE A 611 -12.99 12.91 -0.98
C PHE A 611 -12.72 14.20 -0.19
N GLN A 612 -12.34 14.09 1.08
CA GLN A 612 -12.04 15.23 1.94
C GLN A 612 -10.90 16.08 1.38
N ALA A 613 -9.82 15.45 0.92
CA ALA A 613 -8.67 16.12 0.33
C ALA A 613 -9.03 16.90 -0.94
N SER A 614 -9.88 16.31 -1.80
CA SER A 614 -10.38 16.99 -2.99
C SER A 614 -11.27 18.18 -2.66
N GLU A 615 -12.13 18.09 -1.62
CA GLU A 615 -12.94 19.21 -1.15
C GLU A 615 -12.08 20.30 -0.50
N PHE A 616 -10.93 19.98 0.12
CA PHE A 616 -9.97 20.99 0.54
C PHE A 616 -9.40 21.78 -0.65
N CYS A 617 -9.06 21.09 -1.75
CA CYS A 617 -8.57 21.75 -2.97
C CYS A 617 -9.66 22.62 -3.58
N GLU A 618 -10.90 22.14 -3.64
CA GLU A 618 -12.06 22.89 -4.10
C GLU A 618 -12.31 24.16 -3.25
N PHE A 619 -12.28 24.01 -1.92
CA PHE A 619 -12.42 25.12 -0.98
C PHE A 619 -11.35 26.19 -1.16
N VAL A 620 -10.08 25.77 -1.37
CA VAL A 620 -8.97 26.70 -1.58
C VAL A 620 -9.13 27.44 -2.90
N ASP A 621 -9.50 26.73 -3.97
CA ASP A 621 -9.73 27.35 -5.28
C ASP A 621 -10.91 28.32 -5.26
N GLU A 622 -12.07 27.89 -4.75
CA GLU A 622 -13.28 28.72 -4.70
C GLU A 622 -13.09 30.00 -3.85
N LYS A 623 -12.39 29.90 -2.73
CA LYS A 623 -12.29 30.99 -1.77
C LYS A 623 -11.07 31.87 -1.94
N TYR A 624 -9.96 31.31 -2.39
CA TYR A 624 -8.66 32.00 -2.47
C TYR A 624 -8.07 32.02 -3.88
N GLY A 625 -8.69 31.31 -4.84
CA GLY A 625 -8.26 31.21 -6.22
C GLY A 625 -7.13 30.20 -6.46
N PHE A 626 -7.05 29.66 -7.69
CA PHE A 626 -6.07 28.65 -8.07
C PHE A 626 -4.60 29.10 -7.91
N ASP A 627 -4.32 30.38 -8.03
CA ASP A 627 -2.96 30.91 -7.78
C ASP A 627 -2.49 30.67 -6.33
N SER A 628 -3.41 30.46 -5.38
CA SER A 628 -3.04 30.05 -4.02
C SER A 628 -2.55 28.61 -3.99
N ILE A 629 -3.15 27.71 -4.78
CA ILE A 629 -2.67 26.33 -4.97
C ILE A 629 -1.26 26.34 -5.56
N LEU A 630 -1.00 27.15 -6.58
CA LEU A 630 0.34 27.27 -7.18
C LEU A 630 1.39 27.78 -6.17
N LYS A 631 1.03 28.73 -5.31
CA LYS A 631 1.90 29.17 -4.21
C LYS A 631 2.17 28.09 -3.17
N MET A 632 1.16 27.30 -2.83
CA MET A 632 1.32 26.15 -1.93
C MET A 632 2.31 25.13 -2.51
N LEU A 633 2.16 24.78 -3.80
CA LEU A 633 3.08 23.87 -4.49
C LEU A 633 4.52 24.40 -4.49
N ALA A 634 4.71 25.69 -4.73
CA ALA A 634 6.05 26.31 -4.67
C ALA A 634 6.68 26.21 -3.27
N LEU A 635 5.90 26.41 -2.22
CA LEU A 635 6.38 26.27 -0.83
C LEU A 635 6.70 24.81 -0.48
N TYR A 636 5.89 23.86 -0.94
CA TYR A 636 6.20 22.43 -0.75
C TYR A 636 7.49 22.03 -1.49
N LYS A 637 7.72 22.57 -2.69
CA LYS A 637 9.00 22.38 -3.39
C LYS A 637 10.20 22.79 -2.53
N ASP A 638 10.05 23.85 -1.75
CA ASP A 638 11.08 24.37 -0.83
C ASP A 638 11.11 23.62 0.52
N GLY A 639 10.33 22.55 0.70
CA GLY A 639 10.29 21.74 1.92
C GLY A 639 9.53 22.38 3.08
N VAL A 640 8.69 23.38 2.82
CA VAL A 640 7.88 24.06 3.85
C VAL A 640 6.76 23.13 4.30
N ARG A 641 6.55 22.99 5.60
CA ARG A 641 5.50 22.14 6.17
C ARG A 641 4.09 22.71 6.00
N THR A 642 3.08 21.87 5.95
CA THR A 642 1.67 22.22 5.73
C THR A 642 1.20 23.38 6.62
N THR A 643 1.54 23.37 7.90
CA THR A 643 1.22 24.47 8.85
C THR A 643 1.68 25.83 8.36
N ASP A 644 2.96 25.92 7.95
CA ASP A 644 3.56 27.17 7.46
C ASP A 644 3.08 27.52 6.04
N VAL A 645 2.78 26.49 5.22
CA VAL A 645 2.17 26.69 3.90
C VAL A 645 0.82 27.37 4.03
N LEU A 646 -0.06 26.90 4.92
CA LEU A 646 -1.36 27.53 5.19
C LEU A 646 -1.21 28.97 5.68
N GLN A 647 -0.32 29.19 6.65
CA GLN A 647 -0.07 30.52 7.19
C GLN A 647 0.49 31.50 6.16
N ARG A 648 1.43 31.06 5.31
CA ARG A 648 2.06 31.92 4.30
C ARG A 648 1.14 32.20 3.12
N THR A 649 0.31 31.24 2.70
CA THR A 649 -0.56 31.38 1.52
C THR A 649 -1.94 31.92 1.84
N LEU A 650 -2.62 31.35 2.85
CA LEU A 650 -4.02 31.63 3.17
C LEU A 650 -4.18 32.55 4.38
N LYS A 651 -3.10 32.80 5.14
CA LYS A 651 -3.09 33.57 6.41
C LYS A 651 -3.94 32.90 7.50
N LEU A 652 -4.00 31.56 7.48
CA LEU A 652 -4.75 30.75 8.43
C LEU A 652 -3.82 29.85 9.24
N SER A 653 -4.12 29.69 10.54
CA SER A 653 -3.60 28.56 11.31
C SER A 653 -4.29 27.26 10.84
N PRO A 654 -3.74 26.07 11.14
CA PRO A 654 -4.44 24.81 10.85
C PRO A 654 -5.84 24.74 11.48
N GLU A 655 -6.01 25.23 12.69
CA GLU A 655 -7.29 25.26 13.41
C GLU A 655 -8.29 26.20 12.75
N ASP A 656 -7.84 27.39 12.30
CA ASP A 656 -8.69 28.34 11.59
C ASP A 656 -9.07 27.80 10.19
N PHE A 657 -8.14 27.09 9.53
CA PHE A 657 -8.43 26.40 8.27
C PHE A 657 -9.48 25.31 8.45
N ASP A 658 -9.32 24.42 9.45
CA ASP A 658 -10.28 23.35 9.73
C ASP A 658 -11.67 23.90 10.04
N LYS A 659 -11.75 25.00 10.81
CA LYS A 659 -13.01 25.70 11.10
C LYS A 659 -13.65 26.27 9.83
N ALA A 660 -12.86 26.98 9.02
CA ALA A 660 -13.35 27.61 7.79
C ALA A 660 -13.82 26.55 6.78
N PHE A 661 -13.13 25.42 6.70
CA PHE A 661 -13.52 24.29 5.89
C PHE A 661 -14.79 23.61 6.42
N ALA A 662 -14.93 23.40 7.72
CA ALA A 662 -16.13 22.85 8.32
C ALA A 662 -17.37 23.71 8.03
N ASP A 663 -17.23 25.06 8.12
CA ASP A 663 -18.30 26.01 7.76
C ASP A 663 -18.66 25.94 6.27
N TYR A 664 -17.66 25.77 5.39
CA TYR A 664 -17.85 25.59 3.96
C TYR A 664 -18.60 24.28 3.64
N ILE A 665 -18.17 23.15 4.19
CA ILE A 665 -18.84 21.86 4.04
C ILE A 665 -20.28 21.93 4.55
N LYS A 666 -20.48 22.51 5.72
CA LYS A 666 -21.81 22.69 6.31
C LYS A 666 -22.71 23.52 5.40
N SER A 667 -22.22 24.59 4.81
CA SER A 667 -22.98 25.43 3.87
C SER A 667 -23.46 24.66 2.63
N LYS A 668 -22.66 23.72 2.14
CA LYS A 668 -23.02 22.88 0.99
C LYS A 668 -23.97 21.74 1.33
N THR A 669 -23.89 21.18 2.55
CA THR A 669 -24.53 19.91 2.88
C THR A 669 -25.78 20.00 3.77
N ASN A 670 -26.04 21.14 4.42
CA ASN A 670 -27.16 21.25 5.37
C ASN A 670 -28.51 20.80 4.80
N SER A 671 -28.87 21.30 3.61
CA SER A 671 -30.14 20.92 2.97
C SER A 671 -30.22 19.44 2.62
N TRP A 672 -29.11 18.84 2.20
CA TRP A 672 -29.05 17.41 1.91
C TRP A 672 -29.14 16.56 3.17
N LEU A 673 -28.44 16.94 4.23
CA LEU A 673 -28.49 16.22 5.52
C LEU A 673 -29.87 16.30 6.16
N GLU A 674 -30.58 17.44 6.02
CA GLU A 674 -31.97 17.58 6.44
C GLU A 674 -32.90 16.67 5.63
N ALA A 675 -32.71 16.58 4.32
CA ALA A 675 -33.51 15.75 3.43
C ALA A 675 -33.28 14.23 3.66
N LEU A 676 -32.09 13.82 4.08
CA LEU A 676 -31.81 12.43 4.41
C LEU A 676 -32.47 11.98 5.73
N GLY A 677 -32.91 12.90 6.58
CA GLY A 677 -33.72 12.62 7.77
C GLY A 677 -33.07 11.72 8.81
N SER A 678 -33.93 11.04 9.61
CA SER A 678 -33.49 10.12 10.68
C SER A 678 -33.09 8.71 10.19
N GLY A 679 -33.28 8.41 8.91
CA GLY A 679 -32.96 7.10 8.33
C GLY A 679 -34.03 6.01 8.47
N ASP A 680 -35.22 6.31 9.06
CA ASP A 680 -36.29 5.33 9.25
C ASP A 680 -36.83 4.75 7.93
N ALA A 681 -36.75 5.51 6.82
CA ALA A 681 -37.10 5.04 5.50
C ALA A 681 -35.97 4.22 4.78
N HIS A 682 -34.83 4.04 5.45
CA HIS A 682 -33.58 3.51 4.86
C HIS A 682 -33.47 1.99 4.91
N THR A 683 -34.40 1.26 5.56
CA THR A 683 -34.26 -0.19 5.76
C THR A 683 -34.43 -0.94 4.45
N PRO A 684 -33.41 -1.55 3.85
CA PRO A 684 -33.57 -2.38 2.66
C PRO A 684 -34.09 -3.78 3.02
N GLY A 685 -34.83 -4.40 2.11
CA GLY A 685 -35.27 -5.80 2.22
C GLY A 685 -36.72 -5.99 2.66
N PRO A 686 -37.09 -7.17 3.20
CA PRO A 686 -38.46 -7.54 3.53
C PRO A 686 -39.16 -6.66 4.60
N GLN A 687 -38.37 -5.87 5.31
CA GLN A 687 -38.89 -4.89 6.32
C GLN A 687 -39.08 -3.49 5.74
N ALA A 688 -39.03 -3.33 4.41
CA ALA A 688 -39.24 -2.05 3.75
C ALA A 688 -40.62 -1.49 4.07
N PRO A 689 -40.75 -0.17 4.41
CA PRO A 689 -42.05 0.42 4.67
C PRO A 689 -43.06 0.23 3.54
N ALA A 690 -44.29 -0.13 3.89
CA ALA A 690 -45.37 -0.24 2.91
C ALA A 690 -45.71 1.13 2.28
N LYS A 691 -46.32 1.12 1.12
CA LYS A 691 -46.73 2.31 0.35
C LYS A 691 -47.49 3.33 1.21
N GLU A 692 -48.45 2.88 2.02
CA GLU A 692 -49.28 3.72 2.87
C GLU A 692 -48.47 4.40 3.99
N VAL A 693 -47.46 3.70 4.51
CA VAL A 693 -46.52 4.24 5.52
C VAL A 693 -45.69 5.37 4.90
N LEU A 694 -45.15 5.16 3.69
CA LEU A 694 -44.36 6.17 2.97
C LEU A 694 -45.23 7.40 2.62
N GLN A 695 -46.47 7.19 2.19
CA GLN A 695 -47.39 8.28 1.90
C GLN A 695 -47.74 9.09 3.18
N THR A 696 -47.91 8.42 4.31
CA THR A 696 -48.16 9.08 5.60
C THR A 696 -46.91 9.87 6.04
N LEU A 697 -45.76 9.28 5.89
CA LEU A 697 -44.49 9.96 6.20
C LEU A 697 -44.32 11.22 5.34
N LEU A 698 -44.57 11.14 4.02
CA LEU A 698 -44.42 12.28 3.10
C LEU A 698 -45.45 13.39 3.33
N LYS A 699 -46.62 13.08 3.90
CA LYS A 699 -47.57 14.11 4.36
C LYS A 699 -47.00 14.93 5.53
N ALA A 700 -46.24 14.28 6.42
CA ALA A 700 -45.61 14.95 7.56
C ALA A 700 -44.23 15.55 7.20
N LYS A 701 -43.49 14.90 6.32
CA LYS A 701 -42.14 15.30 5.89
C LYS A 701 -41.98 15.23 4.37
N PRO A 702 -42.49 16.24 3.62
CA PRO A 702 -42.48 16.21 2.16
C PRO A 702 -41.08 16.13 1.51
N ASN A 703 -40.08 16.57 2.25
CA ASN A 703 -38.67 16.62 1.81
C ASN A 703 -37.84 15.44 2.35
N ASP A 704 -38.46 14.29 2.67
CA ASP A 704 -37.73 13.09 2.99
C ASP A 704 -37.26 12.42 1.70
N TYR A 705 -35.93 12.37 1.49
CA TYR A 705 -35.29 11.85 0.27
C TYR A 705 -35.67 10.38 0.01
N PHE A 706 -35.47 9.53 1.04
CA PHE A 706 -35.66 8.09 0.88
C PHE A 706 -37.12 7.70 0.68
N ALA A 707 -38.02 8.38 1.36
CA ALA A 707 -39.45 8.15 1.19
C ALA A 707 -39.91 8.54 -0.21
N ASN A 708 -39.43 9.67 -0.77
CA ASN A 708 -39.71 10.05 -2.16
C ASN A 708 -39.16 9.03 -3.14
N LEU A 709 -37.87 8.65 -3.02
CA LEU A 709 -37.23 7.69 -3.91
C LEU A 709 -37.94 6.33 -3.90
N ARG A 710 -38.27 5.84 -2.73
CA ARG A 710 -38.93 4.54 -2.54
C ARG A 710 -40.36 4.52 -3.04
N LEU A 711 -41.14 5.54 -2.73
CA LEU A 711 -42.51 5.63 -3.19
C LEU A 711 -42.54 5.76 -4.71
N GLY A 712 -41.63 6.54 -5.32
CA GLY A 712 -41.46 6.62 -6.76
C GLY A 712 -41.13 5.26 -7.39
N ALA A 713 -40.21 4.49 -6.77
CA ALA A 713 -39.88 3.15 -7.24
C ALA A 713 -41.06 2.16 -7.15
N LEU A 714 -41.84 2.21 -6.08
CA LEU A 714 -43.04 1.36 -5.89
C LEU A 714 -44.15 1.67 -6.88
N LEU A 715 -44.36 2.95 -7.17
CA LEU A 715 -45.41 3.39 -8.09
C LEU A 715 -45.07 3.26 -9.58
N LYS A 716 -43.84 2.87 -9.92
CA LYS A 716 -43.31 2.82 -11.31
C LYS A 716 -44.27 2.17 -12.32
N THR A 717 -44.93 1.09 -11.94
CA THR A 717 -45.85 0.35 -12.80
C THR A 717 -47.34 0.65 -12.53
N GLU A 718 -47.71 1.04 -11.29
CA GLU A 718 -49.10 1.30 -10.90
C GLU A 718 -49.56 2.70 -11.30
N ASP A 719 -48.74 3.72 -11.04
CA ASP A 719 -48.99 5.12 -11.33
C ASP A 719 -47.71 5.83 -11.77
N PRO A 720 -47.34 5.68 -13.06
CA PRO A 720 -46.07 6.25 -13.57
C PRO A 720 -45.99 7.78 -13.43
N GLU A 721 -47.10 8.51 -13.47
CA GLU A 721 -47.09 9.98 -13.33
C GLU A 721 -46.72 10.40 -11.91
N GLN A 722 -47.35 9.79 -10.89
CA GLN A 722 -46.98 10.04 -9.52
C GLN A 722 -45.56 9.54 -9.24
N ALA A 723 -45.14 8.39 -9.82
CA ALA A 723 -43.77 7.88 -9.68
C ALA A 723 -42.75 8.92 -10.13
N ILE A 724 -42.94 9.51 -11.34
CA ILE A 724 -42.04 10.55 -11.86
C ILE A 724 -42.02 11.77 -10.93
N ALA A 725 -43.15 12.19 -10.38
CA ALA A 725 -43.20 13.34 -9.45
C ALA A 725 -42.36 13.09 -8.21
N TYR A 726 -42.46 11.92 -7.58
CA TYR A 726 -41.65 11.54 -6.41
C TYR A 726 -40.19 11.37 -6.74
N LEU A 727 -39.85 10.75 -7.89
CA LEU A 727 -38.46 10.56 -8.33
C LEU A 727 -37.78 11.91 -8.65
N ARG A 728 -38.49 12.84 -9.30
CA ARG A 728 -38.00 14.21 -9.49
C ARG A 728 -37.74 14.91 -8.15
N LYS A 729 -38.69 14.79 -7.21
CA LYS A 729 -38.50 15.36 -5.87
C LYS A 729 -37.26 14.78 -5.17
N ALA A 730 -37.06 13.47 -5.28
CA ALA A 730 -35.86 12.84 -4.73
C ALA A 730 -34.58 13.40 -5.39
N SER A 731 -34.55 13.52 -6.73
CA SER A 731 -33.39 14.08 -7.42
C SER A 731 -33.10 15.56 -7.12
N GLU A 732 -34.15 16.36 -6.81
CA GLU A 732 -33.97 17.73 -6.32
C GLU A 732 -33.41 17.81 -4.91
N LEU A 733 -33.83 16.89 -4.04
CA LEU A 733 -33.39 16.84 -2.64
C LEU A 733 -31.92 16.38 -2.50
N PHE A 734 -31.49 15.40 -3.32
CA PHE A 734 -30.10 14.97 -3.38
C PHE A 734 -29.77 14.46 -4.79
N PRO A 735 -29.13 15.29 -5.62
CA PRO A 735 -28.91 14.98 -7.04
C PRO A 735 -27.80 13.96 -7.32
N TYR A 736 -26.92 13.69 -6.38
CA TYR A 736 -25.70 12.91 -6.61
C TYR A 736 -25.86 11.40 -6.40
N TYR A 737 -27.04 10.92 -6.01
CA TYR A 737 -27.23 9.48 -5.85
C TYR A 737 -27.41 8.80 -7.21
N THR A 738 -26.40 8.04 -7.61
CA THR A 738 -26.32 7.32 -8.89
C THR A 738 -26.22 5.81 -8.73
N GLY A 739 -26.35 5.30 -7.51
CA GLY A 739 -26.32 3.88 -7.20
C GLY A 739 -27.52 3.11 -7.73
N LYS A 740 -27.59 1.82 -7.45
CA LYS A 740 -28.70 0.96 -7.91
C LYS A 740 -30.06 1.52 -7.47
N GLY A 741 -30.99 1.65 -8.44
CA GLY A 741 -32.32 2.19 -8.17
C GLY A 741 -32.32 3.70 -7.96
N ASN A 742 -31.38 4.42 -8.52
CA ASN A 742 -31.36 5.88 -8.50
C ASN A 742 -32.55 6.50 -9.23
N PRO A 743 -32.93 7.75 -8.90
CA PRO A 743 -34.12 8.36 -9.48
C PRO A 743 -34.04 8.52 -11.00
N TYR A 744 -32.84 8.74 -11.56
CA TYR A 744 -32.66 8.97 -12.98
C TYR A 744 -32.87 7.73 -13.82
N SER A 745 -32.29 6.58 -13.42
CA SER A 745 -32.49 5.31 -14.11
C SER A 745 -33.95 4.87 -14.06
N LEU A 746 -34.62 5.04 -12.90
CA LEU A 746 -36.03 4.72 -12.76
C LEU A 746 -36.93 5.61 -13.63
N MET A 747 -36.67 6.91 -13.71
CA MET A 747 -37.38 7.81 -14.60
C MET A 747 -37.15 7.45 -16.08
N ALA A 748 -35.89 7.15 -16.48
CA ALA A 748 -35.58 6.75 -17.83
C ALA A 748 -36.32 5.47 -18.24
N GLU A 749 -36.41 4.47 -17.36
CA GLU A 749 -37.18 3.25 -17.60
C GLU A 749 -38.67 3.55 -17.83
N ILE A 750 -39.27 4.41 -16.99
CA ILE A 750 -40.68 4.82 -17.15
C ILE A 750 -40.89 5.54 -18.50
N PHE A 751 -40.02 6.50 -18.84
CA PHE A 751 -40.12 7.25 -20.09
C PHE A 751 -39.93 6.38 -21.32
N LEU A 752 -38.99 5.43 -21.29
CA LEU A 752 -38.80 4.47 -22.38
C LEU A 752 -40.00 3.56 -22.57
N PHE A 753 -40.57 3.04 -21.49
CA PHE A 753 -41.79 2.24 -21.56
C PHE A 753 -42.96 3.01 -22.20
N ARG A 754 -43.01 4.32 -22.01
CA ARG A 754 -44.05 5.20 -22.56
C ARG A 754 -43.69 5.74 -23.95
N GLY A 755 -42.56 5.37 -24.53
CA GLY A 755 -42.09 5.88 -25.84
C GLY A 755 -41.60 7.33 -25.81
N GLN A 756 -41.36 7.91 -24.64
CA GLN A 756 -40.93 9.30 -24.41
C GLN A 756 -39.41 9.38 -24.48
N LYS A 757 -38.82 9.30 -25.69
CA LYS A 757 -37.38 9.20 -25.91
C LYS A 757 -36.62 10.44 -25.45
N ASN A 758 -37.19 11.64 -25.60
CA ASN A 758 -36.54 12.90 -25.22
C ASN A 758 -36.35 12.99 -23.70
N GLU A 759 -37.42 12.65 -22.94
CA GLU A 759 -37.39 12.67 -21.49
C GLU A 759 -36.48 11.56 -20.92
N ALA A 760 -36.48 10.40 -21.57
CA ALA A 760 -35.56 9.32 -21.21
C ALA A 760 -34.09 9.73 -21.40
N ALA A 761 -33.78 10.35 -22.54
CA ALA A 761 -32.44 10.86 -22.83
C ALA A 761 -32.03 11.93 -21.80
N ALA A 762 -32.91 12.86 -21.43
CA ALA A 762 -32.64 13.89 -20.45
C ALA A 762 -32.36 13.30 -19.05
N ALA A 763 -33.09 12.26 -18.65
CA ALA A 763 -32.84 11.56 -17.40
C ALA A 763 -31.47 10.83 -17.39
N LEU A 764 -31.14 10.14 -18.50
CA LEU A 764 -29.82 9.46 -18.63
C LEU A 764 -28.67 10.46 -18.76
N GLU A 765 -28.86 11.61 -19.40
CA GLU A 765 -27.88 12.70 -19.44
C GLU A 765 -27.54 13.20 -18.02
N THR A 766 -28.56 13.32 -17.18
CA THR A 766 -28.35 13.72 -15.79
C THR A 766 -27.61 12.64 -15.00
N LEU A 767 -27.97 11.37 -15.21
CA LEU A 767 -27.27 10.25 -14.57
C LEU A 767 -25.80 10.21 -14.95
N THR A 768 -25.47 10.27 -16.24
CA THR A 768 -24.10 10.24 -16.76
C THR A 768 -23.27 11.47 -16.39
N LYS A 769 -23.92 12.60 -16.02
CA LYS A 769 -23.26 13.78 -15.47
C LYS A 769 -22.73 13.56 -14.06
N TYR A 770 -23.26 12.60 -13.31
CA TYR A 770 -22.87 12.31 -11.93
C TYR A 770 -22.25 10.92 -11.73
N ASN A 771 -22.25 10.07 -12.74
CA ASN A 771 -21.69 8.72 -12.68
C ASN A 771 -20.80 8.45 -13.88
N GLU A 772 -19.53 8.28 -13.64
CA GLU A 772 -18.52 8.03 -14.68
C GLU A 772 -18.36 6.57 -15.08
N THR A 773 -19.05 5.63 -14.41
CA THR A 773 -18.82 4.19 -14.59
C THR A 773 -20.06 3.43 -15.08
N ASP A 774 -21.21 4.08 -15.25
CA ASP A 774 -22.46 3.43 -15.70
C ASP A 774 -22.48 3.18 -17.21
N ALA A 775 -21.65 2.22 -17.67
CA ALA A 775 -21.51 1.84 -19.07
C ALA A 775 -22.86 1.62 -19.78
N PRO A 776 -23.86 0.90 -19.21
CA PRO A 776 -25.16 0.71 -19.85
C PRO A 776 -25.92 2.01 -20.12
N SER A 777 -25.86 2.97 -19.18
CA SER A 777 -26.54 4.26 -19.34
C SER A 777 -25.90 5.12 -20.42
N TYR A 778 -24.55 5.14 -20.52
CA TYR A 778 -23.85 5.81 -21.62
C TYR A 778 -24.20 5.20 -22.98
N ALA A 779 -24.18 3.87 -23.13
CA ALA A 779 -24.54 3.18 -24.35
C ALA A 779 -25.96 3.47 -24.76
N LYS A 780 -26.91 3.40 -23.83
CA LYS A 780 -28.34 3.67 -24.10
C LYS A 780 -28.59 5.12 -24.49
N LEU A 781 -27.96 6.07 -23.81
CA LEU A 781 -28.06 7.49 -24.15
C LEU A 781 -27.52 7.79 -25.55
N ALA A 782 -26.34 7.24 -25.89
CA ALA A 782 -25.77 7.39 -27.22
C ALA A 782 -26.71 6.85 -28.31
N GLN A 783 -27.30 5.67 -28.11
CA GLN A 783 -28.25 5.08 -29.00
C GLN A 783 -29.51 5.98 -29.20
N LEU A 784 -30.09 6.45 -28.08
CA LEU A 784 -31.27 7.33 -28.14
C LEU A 784 -30.98 8.63 -28.87
N LYS A 785 -29.85 9.28 -28.60
CA LYS A 785 -29.46 10.51 -29.30
C LYS A 785 -29.27 10.27 -30.81
N ALA A 786 -28.64 9.17 -31.19
CA ALA A 786 -28.50 8.79 -32.60
C ALA A 786 -29.87 8.54 -33.28
N GLU A 787 -30.78 7.81 -32.60
CA GLU A 787 -32.14 7.58 -33.10
C GLU A 787 -32.96 8.87 -33.23
N MET A 788 -32.77 9.84 -32.35
CA MET A 788 -33.45 11.14 -32.38
C MET A 788 -32.81 12.13 -33.38
N GLY A 789 -31.72 11.77 -34.04
CA GLY A 789 -30.99 12.63 -34.99
C GLY A 789 -30.01 13.61 -34.35
N ASP A 790 -29.84 13.59 -33.02
CA ASP A 790 -28.79 14.35 -32.33
C ASP A 790 -27.43 13.66 -32.53
N ARG A 791 -26.87 13.75 -33.72
CA ARG A 791 -25.61 13.10 -34.12
C ARG A 791 -24.43 13.63 -33.31
N LYS A 792 -24.41 14.93 -33.05
CA LYS A 792 -23.31 15.52 -32.26
C LYS A 792 -23.37 15.06 -30.82
N GLY A 793 -24.54 15.11 -30.18
CA GLY A 793 -24.70 14.62 -28.81
C GLY A 793 -24.40 13.13 -28.71
N ALA A 794 -24.76 12.31 -29.70
CA ALA A 794 -24.40 10.89 -29.72
C ALA A 794 -22.88 10.68 -29.78
N ALA A 795 -22.16 11.42 -30.63
CA ALA A 795 -20.69 11.35 -30.72
C ALA A 795 -20.02 11.73 -29.40
N ASP A 796 -20.48 12.80 -28.75
CA ASP A 796 -19.95 13.25 -27.46
C ASP A 796 -20.14 12.20 -26.36
N VAL A 797 -21.32 11.56 -26.29
CA VAL A 797 -21.61 10.49 -25.31
C VAL A 797 -20.79 9.23 -25.60
N LEU A 798 -20.65 8.83 -26.89
CA LEU A 798 -19.83 7.68 -27.27
C LEU A 798 -18.37 7.87 -26.87
N LYS A 799 -17.82 9.07 -27.08
CA LYS A 799 -16.47 9.39 -26.64
C LYS A 799 -16.29 9.18 -25.13
N GLN A 800 -17.30 9.56 -24.32
CA GLN A 800 -17.25 9.32 -22.86
C GLN A 800 -17.41 7.82 -22.56
N SER A 801 -18.25 7.10 -23.26
CA SER A 801 -18.43 5.66 -23.09
C SER A 801 -17.15 4.87 -23.33
N PHE A 802 -16.31 5.29 -24.28
CA PHE A 802 -15.02 4.64 -24.55
C PHE A 802 -14.01 4.78 -23.41
N TYR A 803 -14.18 5.74 -22.51
CA TYR A 803 -13.37 5.82 -21.28
C TYR A 803 -13.77 4.78 -20.20
N ILE A 804 -14.87 4.04 -20.44
CA ILE A 804 -15.33 2.95 -19.56
C ILE A 804 -15.19 1.60 -20.25
N GLN A 805 -15.62 1.51 -21.53
CA GLN A 805 -15.72 0.26 -22.29
C GLN A 805 -15.20 0.41 -23.74
N PRO A 806 -13.87 0.58 -23.93
CA PRO A 806 -13.28 0.79 -25.24
C PRO A 806 -13.23 -0.48 -26.12
N PHE A 807 -13.62 -1.64 -25.59
CA PHE A 807 -13.58 -2.93 -26.30
C PHE A 807 -14.96 -3.43 -26.75
N GLU A 808 -15.98 -2.58 -26.71
CA GLU A 808 -17.33 -2.95 -27.14
C GLU A 808 -17.52 -2.61 -28.65
N ALA A 809 -17.37 -3.61 -29.50
CA ALA A 809 -17.42 -3.43 -31.00
C ALA A 809 -18.72 -2.79 -31.51
N SER A 810 -19.86 -3.01 -30.84
CA SER A 810 -21.16 -2.43 -31.22
C SER A 810 -21.19 -0.91 -31.05
N LEU A 811 -20.47 -0.37 -30.06
CA LEU A 811 -20.36 1.07 -29.84
C LEU A 811 -19.46 1.73 -30.90
N HIS A 812 -18.39 1.07 -31.33
CA HIS A 812 -17.54 1.56 -32.42
C HIS A 812 -18.30 1.55 -33.76
N LYS A 813 -19.12 0.54 -33.99
CA LYS A 813 -20.07 0.54 -35.16
C LYS A 813 -20.98 1.74 -35.11
N LEU A 814 -21.64 2.00 -33.97
CA LEU A 814 -22.52 3.15 -33.81
C LEU A 814 -21.76 4.47 -33.98
N ALA A 815 -20.57 4.61 -33.40
CA ALA A 815 -19.74 5.81 -33.51
C ALA A 815 -19.31 6.07 -34.96
N GLY A 816 -18.82 5.04 -35.66
CA GLY A 816 -18.44 5.13 -37.07
C GLY A 816 -19.58 5.61 -37.93
N GLY A 817 -20.81 5.07 -37.75
CA GLY A 817 -22.03 5.53 -38.40
C GLY A 817 -22.38 6.99 -38.10
N VAL A 818 -22.32 7.37 -36.83
CA VAL A 818 -22.58 8.75 -36.38
C VAL A 818 -21.56 9.73 -36.98
N TYR A 819 -20.29 9.39 -37.03
CA TYR A 819 -19.23 10.25 -37.61
C TYR A 819 -19.38 10.36 -39.13
N LEU A 820 -19.79 9.30 -39.84
CA LEU A 820 -20.11 9.37 -41.26
C LEU A 820 -21.28 10.34 -41.53
N ASP A 821 -22.33 10.25 -40.72
CA ASP A 821 -23.51 11.15 -40.85
C ASP A 821 -23.12 12.62 -40.55
N LEU A 822 -22.09 12.86 -39.73
CA LEU A 822 -21.53 14.19 -39.46
C LEU A 822 -20.54 14.67 -40.52
N GLY A 823 -20.20 13.83 -41.51
CA GLY A 823 -19.18 14.13 -42.54
C GLY A 823 -17.73 13.99 -42.04
N ASN A 824 -17.51 13.44 -40.86
CA ASN A 824 -16.20 13.25 -40.28
C ASN A 824 -15.61 11.88 -40.67
N SER A 825 -15.21 11.74 -41.93
CA SER A 825 -14.74 10.47 -42.50
C SER A 825 -13.48 9.92 -41.77
N SER A 826 -12.59 10.78 -41.28
CA SER A 826 -11.38 10.36 -40.54
C SER A 826 -11.71 9.65 -39.25
N GLU A 827 -12.65 10.21 -38.48
CA GLU A 827 -13.10 9.62 -37.22
C GLU A 827 -13.87 8.32 -37.47
N ALA A 828 -14.73 8.30 -38.51
CA ALA A 828 -15.45 7.10 -38.91
C ALA A 828 -14.50 5.95 -39.29
N ILE A 829 -13.45 6.23 -40.09
CA ILE A 829 -12.41 5.25 -40.43
C ILE A 829 -11.74 4.69 -39.17
N ARG A 830 -11.42 5.58 -38.23
CA ARG A 830 -10.82 5.16 -36.95
C ARG A 830 -11.72 4.16 -36.21
N GLU A 831 -12.98 4.51 -36.02
CA GLU A 831 -13.92 3.69 -35.27
C GLU A 831 -14.18 2.34 -35.92
N PHE A 832 -14.34 2.28 -37.26
CA PHE A 832 -14.52 1.00 -37.93
C PHE A 832 -13.24 0.14 -37.96
N ARG A 833 -12.05 0.74 -37.98
CA ARG A 833 -10.80 -0.01 -37.80
C ARG A 833 -10.72 -0.64 -36.42
N VAL A 834 -11.10 0.11 -35.38
CA VAL A 834 -11.18 -0.42 -34.00
C VAL A 834 -12.25 -1.52 -33.93
N GLN A 835 -13.42 -1.33 -34.52
CA GLN A 835 -14.44 -2.36 -34.61
C GLN A 835 -13.90 -3.67 -35.21
N ILE A 836 -13.16 -3.60 -36.32
CA ILE A 836 -12.56 -4.76 -36.98
C ILE A 836 -11.51 -5.43 -36.08
N ALA A 837 -10.66 -4.62 -35.43
CA ALA A 837 -9.66 -5.13 -34.52
C ALA A 837 -10.26 -5.90 -33.31
N LEU A 838 -11.49 -5.55 -32.92
CA LEU A 838 -12.25 -6.24 -31.87
C LEU A 838 -12.97 -7.50 -32.35
N ALA A 839 -12.77 -7.92 -33.65
CA ALA A 839 -13.34 -9.12 -34.25
C ALA A 839 -14.87 -9.24 -34.03
N PRO A 840 -15.67 -8.30 -34.58
CA PRO A 840 -17.12 -8.30 -34.40
C PRO A 840 -17.76 -9.54 -35.03
N PRO A 841 -18.97 -9.96 -34.57
CA PRO A 841 -19.67 -11.11 -35.16
C PRO A 841 -19.92 -11.01 -36.66
N ASP A 842 -20.19 -9.80 -37.17
CA ASP A 842 -20.34 -9.54 -38.60
C ASP A 842 -19.13 -8.76 -39.14
N LEU A 843 -18.09 -9.53 -39.42
CA LEU A 843 -16.84 -8.98 -39.94
C LEU A 843 -16.98 -8.46 -41.38
N ALA A 844 -17.86 -9.05 -42.18
CA ALA A 844 -18.12 -8.62 -43.56
C ALA A 844 -18.76 -7.21 -43.57
N GLU A 845 -19.76 -6.97 -42.75
CA GLU A 845 -20.39 -5.66 -42.60
C GLU A 845 -19.37 -4.61 -42.05
N ALA A 846 -18.49 -5.00 -41.10
CA ALA A 846 -17.47 -4.11 -40.57
C ALA A 846 -16.48 -3.63 -41.66
N HIS A 847 -16.00 -4.53 -42.51
CA HIS A 847 -15.17 -4.17 -43.68
C HIS A 847 -15.91 -3.30 -44.69
N TYR A 848 -17.19 -3.56 -44.91
CA TYR A 848 -18.03 -2.73 -45.77
C TYR A 848 -18.21 -1.30 -45.20
N ASP A 849 -18.49 -1.15 -43.93
CA ASP A 849 -18.63 0.13 -43.25
C ASP A 849 -17.32 0.93 -43.28
N LEU A 850 -16.17 0.27 -43.08
CA LEU A 850 -14.84 0.88 -43.27
C LEU A 850 -14.65 1.35 -44.72
N ALA A 851 -15.01 0.51 -45.68
CA ALA A 851 -14.90 0.87 -47.10
C ALA A 851 -15.74 2.09 -47.47
N ARG A 852 -16.97 2.23 -46.94
CA ARG A 852 -17.81 3.42 -47.11
C ARG A 852 -17.15 4.67 -46.55
N SER A 853 -16.51 4.54 -45.42
CA SER A 853 -15.83 5.67 -44.78
C SER A 853 -14.60 6.12 -45.55
N LEU A 854 -13.83 5.16 -46.10
CA LEU A 854 -12.67 5.41 -46.95
C LEU A 854 -13.09 6.04 -48.26
N GLU A 855 -14.19 5.56 -48.85
CA GLU A 855 -14.81 6.17 -50.07
C GLU A 855 -15.21 7.62 -49.80
N ALA A 856 -15.89 7.88 -48.67
CA ALA A 856 -16.26 9.24 -48.28
C ALA A 856 -15.05 10.16 -48.00
N ALA A 857 -13.92 9.60 -47.59
CA ALA A 857 -12.64 10.31 -47.43
C ALA A 857 -11.88 10.50 -48.75
N GLY A 858 -12.34 9.88 -49.89
CA GLY A 858 -11.67 9.92 -51.17
C GLY A 858 -10.54 8.89 -51.35
N ASP A 859 -10.29 8.01 -50.37
CA ASP A 859 -9.34 6.92 -50.49
C ASP A 859 -9.94 5.69 -51.18
N HIS A 860 -10.17 5.82 -52.50
CA HIS A 860 -10.79 4.79 -53.31
C HIS A 860 -9.95 3.51 -53.43
N ALA A 861 -8.62 3.62 -53.25
CA ALA A 861 -7.74 2.47 -53.36
C ALA A 861 -7.88 1.56 -52.15
N GLU A 862 -7.85 2.10 -50.93
CA GLU A 862 -8.05 1.35 -49.72
C GLU A 862 -9.50 0.91 -49.55
N ALA A 863 -10.50 1.76 -49.93
CA ALA A 863 -11.90 1.39 -49.95
C ALA A 863 -12.14 0.12 -50.77
N LYS A 864 -11.52 0.00 -51.97
CA LYS A 864 -11.63 -1.17 -52.82
C LYS A 864 -11.05 -2.43 -52.16
N LYS A 865 -9.94 -2.34 -51.43
CA LYS A 865 -9.40 -3.48 -50.69
C LYS A 865 -10.36 -3.95 -49.62
N GLU A 866 -10.93 -3.03 -48.86
CA GLU A 866 -11.84 -3.35 -47.75
C GLU A 866 -13.17 -3.95 -48.31
N VAL A 867 -13.71 -3.46 -49.46
CA VAL A 867 -14.86 -4.07 -50.12
C VAL A 867 -14.55 -5.51 -50.57
N LEU A 868 -13.35 -5.76 -51.11
CA LEU A 868 -12.95 -7.09 -51.53
C LEU A 868 -12.86 -8.03 -50.32
N ARG A 869 -12.32 -7.59 -49.17
CA ARG A 869 -12.33 -8.34 -47.93
C ARG A 869 -13.74 -8.69 -47.44
N ALA A 870 -14.67 -7.72 -47.49
CA ALA A 870 -16.06 -7.98 -47.19
C ALA A 870 -16.65 -9.08 -48.08
N LEU A 871 -16.38 -9.05 -49.41
CA LEU A 871 -16.87 -10.01 -50.38
C LEU A 871 -16.14 -11.37 -50.31
N GLU A 872 -14.90 -11.43 -49.84
CA GLU A 872 -14.19 -12.68 -49.50
C GLU A 872 -14.90 -13.42 -48.37
N ILE A 873 -15.38 -12.69 -47.36
CA ILE A 873 -16.10 -13.26 -46.20
C ILE A 873 -17.56 -13.61 -46.62
N ALA A 874 -18.25 -12.70 -47.30
CA ALA A 874 -19.65 -12.85 -47.70
C ALA A 874 -19.81 -12.49 -49.22
N PRO A 875 -19.61 -13.45 -50.13
CA PRO A 875 -19.65 -13.19 -51.58
C PRO A 875 -21.00 -12.62 -52.08
N SER A 876 -22.11 -12.94 -51.41
CA SER A 876 -23.45 -12.48 -51.73
C SER A 876 -23.88 -11.17 -51.04
N PHE A 877 -22.95 -10.41 -50.51
CA PHE A 877 -23.25 -9.16 -49.84
C PHE A 877 -23.52 -8.02 -50.85
N ASP A 878 -24.81 -7.85 -51.21
CA ASP A 878 -25.27 -6.95 -52.26
C ASP A 878 -24.70 -5.52 -52.14
N LYS A 879 -24.76 -4.94 -50.97
CA LYS A 879 -24.26 -3.57 -50.72
C LYS A 879 -22.75 -3.43 -50.99
N ALA A 880 -21.96 -4.47 -50.70
CA ALA A 880 -20.52 -4.48 -50.98
C ALA A 880 -20.25 -4.62 -52.49
N GLN A 881 -21.06 -5.43 -53.21
CA GLN A 881 -20.98 -5.52 -54.65
C GLN A 881 -21.30 -4.18 -55.34
N GLU A 882 -22.37 -3.50 -54.91
CA GLU A 882 -22.74 -2.17 -55.40
C GLU A 882 -21.63 -1.13 -55.17
N LEU A 883 -21.04 -1.10 -54.00
CA LEU A 883 -19.93 -0.21 -53.68
C LEU A 883 -18.68 -0.52 -54.54
N LEU A 884 -18.38 -1.80 -54.79
CA LEU A 884 -17.28 -2.19 -55.67
C LEU A 884 -17.51 -1.71 -57.11
N LEU A 885 -18.74 -1.80 -57.60
CA LEU A 885 -19.07 -1.32 -58.94
C LEU A 885 -18.91 0.24 -59.01
N LYS A 886 -19.39 0.96 -58.00
CA LYS A 886 -19.19 2.42 -57.88
C LYS A 886 -17.73 2.79 -57.90
N LEU A 887 -16.89 2.13 -57.13
CA LEU A 887 -15.43 2.38 -57.04
C LEU A 887 -14.66 2.04 -58.31
N ARG A 888 -15.21 1.16 -59.18
CA ARG A 888 -14.66 0.89 -60.50
C ARG A 888 -15.03 1.95 -61.51
N ALA A 889 -16.19 2.61 -61.39
CA ALA A 889 -16.66 3.65 -62.30
C ALA A 889 -16.05 5.04 -62.01
N SER A 890 -15.45 5.23 -60.80
CA SER A 890 -14.85 6.49 -60.36
C SER A 890 -13.39 6.66 -60.81
N LYS A 891 -12.98 6.13 -61.98
CA LYS A 891 -11.66 6.31 -62.61
C LYS A 891 -11.56 7.56 -63.40
#